data_5a95d379bcbe7328125e30525708c47a
#
_entry.id   5a95d379bcbe7328125e30525708c47a
#
_cell.length_a   1.000
_cell.length_b   1.000
_cell.length_c   1.000
_cell.angle_alpha   90.00
_cell.angle_beta   90.00
_cell.angle_gamma   90.00
#
_symmetry.space_group_name_H-M   'P 1'
#
loop_
_entity.id
_entity.type
_entity.pdbx_description
1 polymer ?
#
loop_
_entity_poly.entity_id
_entity_poly.type
_entity_poly.pdbx_seq_one_letter_code
_entity_poly.pdbx_strand_id
1 'polypeptide(L)'
;MSGKVNVKKFRKVLVANRGEIAIRIFRALSELGITTVSIYSKEDRYAMFRSKADESYPLNPQKGPIDAYLDIDTIIKIALSTGVDAIHPGYGFLSENPDFADACERNGIVFIGPGSNIMNAMGDKISSKKIAIEANVPIIPGVDYAIKEVDEAKKIAAQVGYPVMLKASNGGGGRGMRIVNREEDLEKEFNEAKNESKKAFGDDMIFIEKYLKGPKHIEVQIVGDNYGNVVHLYDRDCSVQRRHQKVVEYAPAFSIPETVRQEIFDASIRLAKTVGYRNAGTLEFLVDADNHPYFIEMNPRIQVEHTVSEMVTDIDIVQTQILIAEGYPLASEEIAIPSQESVTCTGYSIQTRVTTEDPANNFLPDTGEITVYRSGSGNGIRLDGGNAYTGAVISPYYDSLLVKAISHDRTFLGAVRKSIRALQEMRIRGVKTNIPFLVNVLNHPTFQSGQCYTTFIEETPELFELTKSQNRANKIIEFIGDRIVNSNNGEKPFYENRVLPKLDKSKPVYGARDEFLKLGAQGFMQKILKEDKLYVTDTTMRDAQQSLMATRMRSKNLCGAAYATNAFMQNAFSVEAWGGATYDTAYRFLKESPWKRLELLRERMPNTLIQMLLRASNAVGYSNYPDNVVKEFIRISADHGIDVFRIFDSLNWVENMKMPIEEALKTGKIVEGTICYTGDVSNPNETCLLYTSPSPRDRQKSRMPSSA
;
A
#
# COMPACT_ATOMS: atom_id res chain seq x y z
N MET A 1 -45.12 -17.06 21.85
CA MET A 1 -45.69 -16.93 20.50
C MET A 1 -44.54 -16.97 19.50
N SER A 2 -44.37 -18.07 18.76
CA SER A 2 -43.32 -18.15 17.71
C SER A 2 -43.80 -17.32 16.52
N GLY A 3 -43.45 -16.04 16.53
CA GLY A 3 -43.55 -15.23 15.32
C GLY A 3 -42.70 -15.88 14.23
N LYS A 4 -43.27 -16.09 13.05
CA LYS A 4 -42.48 -16.58 11.89
C LYS A 4 -41.31 -15.61 11.66
N VAL A 5 -40.11 -16.10 11.81
CA VAL A 5 -38.88 -15.39 11.44
C VAL A 5 -38.94 -15.15 9.93
N ASN A 6 -38.93 -13.89 9.51
CA ASN A 6 -39.02 -13.54 8.09
C ASN A 6 -37.61 -13.26 7.59
N VAL A 7 -36.94 -14.29 7.09
CA VAL A 7 -35.58 -14.20 6.52
C VAL A 7 -35.68 -13.90 5.03
N LYS A 8 -35.01 -12.84 4.59
CA LYS A 8 -34.81 -12.49 3.19
C LYS A 8 -33.33 -12.67 2.83
N LYS A 9 -32.99 -13.82 2.27
CA LYS A 9 -31.61 -14.09 1.83
C LYS A 9 -31.16 -13.13 0.74
N PHE A 10 -29.96 -12.57 0.90
CA PHE A 10 -29.36 -11.73 -0.10
C PHE A 10 -28.67 -12.60 -1.16
N ARG A 11 -28.78 -12.20 -2.41
CA ARG A 11 -28.07 -12.80 -3.54
C ARG A 11 -26.91 -11.95 -3.99
N LYS A 12 -27.02 -10.63 -3.84
CA LYS A 12 -26.01 -9.68 -4.29
C LYS A 12 -25.95 -8.48 -3.34
N VAL A 13 -24.75 -8.10 -2.90
CA VAL A 13 -24.52 -6.99 -1.97
C VAL A 13 -23.45 -6.04 -2.53
N LEU A 14 -23.73 -4.74 -2.49
CA LEU A 14 -22.78 -3.69 -2.80
C LEU A 14 -22.01 -3.27 -1.53
N VAL A 15 -20.71 -3.11 -1.63
CA VAL A 15 -19.88 -2.55 -0.55
C VAL A 15 -19.57 -1.10 -0.86
N ALA A 16 -20.19 -0.18 -0.10
CA ALA A 16 -20.03 1.27 -0.25
C ALA A 16 -18.77 1.76 0.49
N ASN A 17 -17.62 1.14 0.19
CA ASN A 17 -16.35 1.45 0.84
C ASN A 17 -15.18 1.01 -0.04
N ARG A 18 -13.94 1.17 0.45
CA ARG A 18 -12.69 0.87 -0.23
C ARG A 18 -11.65 0.21 0.70
N GLY A 19 -10.50 -0.12 0.13
CA GLY A 19 -9.34 -0.56 0.91
C GLY A 19 -9.55 -1.89 1.64
N GLU A 20 -9.03 -1.96 2.88
CA GLU A 20 -9.03 -3.22 3.63
C GLU A 20 -10.43 -3.66 4.05
N ILE A 21 -11.28 -2.70 4.49
CA ILE A 21 -12.63 -3.04 4.95
C ILE A 21 -13.51 -3.57 3.82
N ALA A 22 -13.36 -3.05 2.60
CA ALA A 22 -14.06 -3.60 1.45
C ALA A 22 -13.66 -5.05 1.20
N ILE A 23 -12.37 -5.38 1.25
CA ILE A 23 -11.87 -6.75 1.11
C ILE A 23 -12.40 -7.64 2.24
N ARG A 24 -12.41 -7.14 3.48
CA ARG A 24 -12.94 -7.87 4.64
C ARG A 24 -14.41 -8.24 4.45
N ILE A 25 -15.22 -7.29 3.99
CA ILE A 25 -16.65 -7.51 3.73
C ILE A 25 -16.84 -8.47 2.55
N PHE A 26 -16.07 -8.33 1.46
CA PHE A 26 -16.14 -9.27 0.33
C PHE A 26 -15.87 -10.71 0.74
N ARG A 27 -14.89 -10.93 1.64
CA ARG A 27 -14.61 -12.28 2.18
C ARG A 27 -15.83 -12.86 2.90
N ALA A 28 -16.44 -12.07 3.81
CA ALA A 28 -17.63 -12.50 4.53
C ALA A 28 -18.80 -12.82 3.59
N LEU A 29 -19.05 -11.95 2.60
CA LEU A 29 -20.09 -12.17 1.61
C LEU A 29 -19.84 -13.42 0.77
N SER A 30 -18.59 -13.62 0.32
CA SER A 30 -18.20 -14.79 -0.49
C SER A 30 -18.34 -16.10 0.29
N GLU A 31 -18.00 -16.10 1.59
CA GLU A 31 -18.17 -17.24 2.48
C GLU A 31 -19.65 -17.58 2.72
N LEU A 32 -20.53 -16.58 2.67
CA LEU A 32 -21.99 -16.75 2.71
C LEU A 32 -22.60 -17.07 1.32
N GLY A 33 -21.80 -17.16 0.27
CA GLY A 33 -22.26 -17.44 -1.10
C GLY A 33 -22.99 -16.28 -1.78
N ILE A 34 -22.73 -15.04 -1.35
CA ILE A 34 -23.37 -13.83 -1.83
C ILE A 34 -22.48 -13.13 -2.85
N THR A 35 -23.02 -12.78 -4.02
CA THR A 35 -22.31 -12.03 -5.07
C THR A 35 -21.93 -10.64 -4.58
N THR A 36 -20.70 -10.24 -4.82
CA THR A 36 -20.10 -9.01 -4.31
C THR A 36 -19.98 -7.93 -5.37
N VAL A 37 -20.40 -6.70 -5.04
CA VAL A 37 -20.29 -5.54 -5.92
C VAL A 37 -19.40 -4.49 -5.27
N SER A 38 -18.33 -4.09 -5.96
CA SER A 38 -17.41 -3.03 -5.58
C SER A 38 -17.74 -1.74 -6.32
N ILE A 39 -17.49 -0.61 -5.67
CA ILE A 39 -17.47 0.72 -6.30
C ILE A 39 -16.09 1.33 -6.10
N TYR A 40 -15.64 2.18 -7.03
CA TYR A 40 -14.31 2.78 -6.95
C TYR A 40 -14.24 4.17 -7.59
N SER A 41 -13.44 5.06 -6.97
CA SER A 41 -13.09 6.35 -7.55
C SER A 41 -12.09 6.19 -8.71
N LYS A 42 -11.87 7.26 -9.47
CA LYS A 42 -10.86 7.30 -10.53
C LYS A 42 -9.46 6.94 -10.01
N GLU A 43 -9.12 7.40 -8.81
CA GLU A 43 -7.83 7.18 -8.14
C GLU A 43 -7.63 5.72 -7.72
N ASP A 44 -8.71 5.03 -7.39
CA ASP A 44 -8.70 3.60 -7.00
C ASP A 44 -8.84 2.64 -8.20
N ARG A 45 -8.73 3.14 -9.44
CA ARG A 45 -8.89 2.32 -10.66
C ARG A 45 -8.02 1.06 -10.68
N TYR A 46 -6.87 1.09 -10.04
CA TYR A 46 -5.93 -0.04 -9.96
C TYR A 46 -5.81 -0.64 -8.54
N ALA A 47 -6.66 -0.21 -7.61
CA ALA A 47 -6.65 -0.73 -6.24
C ALA A 47 -7.06 -2.21 -6.19
N MET A 48 -6.42 -2.97 -5.30
CA MET A 48 -6.59 -4.42 -5.18
C MET A 48 -8.04 -4.80 -4.86
N PHE A 49 -8.73 -4.05 -4.01
CA PHE A 49 -10.08 -4.41 -3.56
C PHE A 49 -11.07 -4.57 -4.71
N ARG A 50 -10.90 -3.84 -5.82
CA ARG A 50 -11.72 -3.99 -7.02
C ARG A 50 -11.71 -5.42 -7.59
N SER A 51 -10.52 -6.03 -7.62
CA SER A 51 -10.33 -7.38 -8.17
C SER A 51 -10.72 -8.49 -7.19
N LYS A 52 -11.14 -8.11 -5.98
CA LYS A 52 -11.63 -9.05 -4.96
C LYS A 52 -13.15 -9.19 -4.94
N ALA A 53 -13.85 -8.31 -5.65
CA ALA A 53 -15.29 -8.38 -5.86
C ALA A 53 -15.61 -9.08 -7.19
N ASP A 54 -16.78 -9.69 -7.27
CA ASP A 54 -17.28 -10.32 -8.51
C ASP A 54 -17.59 -9.27 -9.59
N GLU A 55 -18.11 -8.12 -9.18
CA GLU A 55 -18.43 -6.99 -10.05
C GLU A 55 -17.82 -5.71 -9.52
N SER A 56 -17.43 -4.77 -10.41
CA SER A 56 -16.79 -3.51 -10.00
C SER A 56 -17.20 -2.35 -10.91
N TYR A 57 -17.73 -1.27 -10.31
CA TYR A 57 -18.30 -0.13 -11.02
C TYR A 57 -17.63 1.18 -10.66
N PRO A 58 -17.33 2.04 -11.65
CA PRO A 58 -16.74 3.35 -11.40
C PRO A 58 -17.76 4.32 -10.81
N LEU A 59 -17.35 5.07 -9.80
CA LEU A 59 -18.06 6.23 -9.29
C LEU A 59 -17.93 7.43 -10.24
N ASN A 60 -18.62 8.52 -9.93
CA ASN A 60 -18.59 9.74 -10.74
C ASN A 60 -17.16 10.28 -10.92
N PRO A 61 -16.57 10.23 -12.12
CA PRO A 61 -15.17 10.63 -12.36
C PRO A 61 -14.94 12.15 -12.27
N GLN A 62 -16.00 12.95 -12.21
CA GLN A 62 -15.92 14.42 -12.06
C GLN A 62 -15.78 14.86 -10.61
N LYS A 63 -16.03 13.96 -9.65
CA LYS A 63 -15.86 14.23 -8.22
C LYS A 63 -14.43 13.93 -7.76
N GLY A 64 -14.01 14.61 -6.69
CA GLY A 64 -12.74 14.34 -6.03
C GLY A 64 -12.69 12.92 -5.42
N PRO A 65 -11.48 12.45 -5.05
CA PRO A 65 -11.30 11.07 -4.58
C PRO A 65 -12.17 10.71 -3.36
N ILE A 66 -12.36 11.62 -2.42
CA ILE A 66 -13.21 11.44 -1.23
C ILE A 66 -14.67 11.69 -1.59
N ASP A 67 -14.97 12.78 -2.29
CA ASP A 67 -16.35 13.19 -2.63
C ASP A 67 -17.07 12.15 -3.49
N ALA A 68 -16.33 11.36 -4.27
CA ALA A 68 -16.89 10.28 -5.04
C ALA A 68 -17.53 9.20 -4.15
N TYR A 69 -16.88 8.85 -3.01
CA TYR A 69 -17.43 7.89 -2.05
C TYR A 69 -18.53 8.47 -1.14
N LEU A 70 -18.70 9.78 -1.16
CA LEU A 70 -19.79 10.49 -0.44
C LEU A 70 -21.00 10.82 -1.34
N ASP A 71 -20.96 10.40 -2.61
CA ASP A 71 -22.02 10.66 -3.60
C ASP A 71 -23.15 9.63 -3.49
N ILE A 72 -24.08 9.89 -2.59
CA ILE A 72 -25.24 9.02 -2.32
C ILE A 72 -26.00 8.70 -3.62
N ASP A 73 -26.30 9.70 -4.44
CA ASP A 73 -27.10 9.54 -5.66
C ASP A 73 -26.42 8.58 -6.66
N THR A 74 -25.11 8.73 -6.86
CA THR A 74 -24.36 7.84 -7.74
C THR A 74 -24.31 6.42 -7.19
N ILE A 75 -24.10 6.24 -5.89
CA ILE A 75 -24.05 4.91 -5.25
C ILE A 75 -25.40 4.20 -5.36
N ILE A 76 -26.50 4.88 -5.05
CA ILE A 76 -27.88 4.33 -5.17
C ILE A 76 -28.18 3.98 -6.63
N LYS A 77 -27.78 4.81 -7.60
CA LYS A 77 -27.97 4.54 -9.03
C LYS A 77 -27.24 3.28 -9.48
N ILE A 78 -26.01 3.08 -9.03
CA ILE A 78 -25.24 1.85 -9.30
C ILE A 78 -25.96 0.66 -8.63
N ALA A 79 -26.36 0.78 -7.38
CA ALA A 79 -27.05 -0.28 -6.65
C ALA A 79 -28.33 -0.75 -7.36
N LEU A 80 -29.16 0.19 -7.82
CA LEU A 80 -30.37 -0.10 -8.58
C LEU A 80 -30.08 -0.76 -9.94
N SER A 81 -29.09 -0.23 -10.67
CA SER A 81 -28.72 -0.76 -11.99
C SER A 81 -28.13 -2.16 -11.94
N THR A 82 -27.48 -2.52 -10.83
CA THR A 82 -26.88 -3.83 -10.62
C THR A 82 -27.80 -4.82 -9.92
N GLY A 83 -28.93 -4.37 -9.43
CA GLY A 83 -29.96 -5.19 -8.77
C GLY A 83 -29.48 -5.81 -7.46
N VAL A 84 -28.76 -5.05 -6.64
CA VAL A 84 -28.32 -5.51 -5.32
C VAL A 84 -29.46 -5.55 -4.33
N ASP A 85 -29.45 -6.52 -3.43
CA ASP A 85 -30.44 -6.66 -2.36
C ASP A 85 -30.13 -5.75 -1.17
N ALA A 86 -28.82 -5.51 -0.91
CA ALA A 86 -28.36 -4.73 0.23
C ALA A 86 -27.05 -3.97 -0.06
N ILE A 87 -26.76 -3.00 0.81
CA ILE A 87 -25.49 -2.24 0.81
C ILE A 87 -24.82 -2.35 2.18
N HIS A 88 -23.53 -2.72 2.20
CA HIS A 88 -22.72 -2.67 3.40
C HIS A 88 -21.81 -1.43 3.36
N PRO A 89 -21.93 -0.49 4.31
CA PRO A 89 -21.18 0.77 4.29
C PRO A 89 -19.75 0.64 4.84
N GLY A 90 -19.41 -0.43 5.56
CA GLY A 90 -18.16 -0.57 6.29
C GLY A 90 -18.02 0.42 7.45
N TYR A 91 -16.90 1.11 7.51
CA TYR A 91 -16.64 2.22 8.44
C TYR A 91 -16.09 3.46 7.69
N GLY A 92 -16.28 4.67 8.26
CA GLY A 92 -15.97 5.93 7.58
C GLY A 92 -16.93 6.21 6.42
N PHE A 93 -16.64 7.21 5.62
CA PHE A 93 -17.49 7.68 4.52
C PHE A 93 -18.96 7.83 4.93
N LEU A 94 -19.86 7.01 4.36
CA LEU A 94 -21.31 7.09 4.59
C LEU A 94 -21.82 6.11 5.67
N SER A 95 -20.95 5.43 6.42
CA SER A 95 -21.36 4.40 7.38
C SER A 95 -22.20 4.91 8.56
N GLU A 96 -22.08 6.19 8.89
CA GLU A 96 -22.83 6.88 9.95
C GLU A 96 -23.73 7.99 9.39
N ASN A 97 -24.01 7.95 8.09
CA ASN A 97 -24.84 8.96 7.44
C ASN A 97 -26.31 8.52 7.38
N PRO A 98 -27.22 9.18 8.13
CA PRO A 98 -28.63 8.81 8.16
C PRO A 98 -29.33 9.02 6.81
N ASP A 99 -28.93 10.03 6.02
CA ASP A 99 -29.54 10.29 4.71
C ASP A 99 -29.23 9.15 3.73
N PHE A 100 -28.06 8.51 3.86
CA PHE A 100 -27.70 7.34 3.06
C PHE A 100 -28.52 6.10 3.44
N ALA A 101 -28.71 5.85 4.74
CA ALA A 101 -29.57 4.76 5.21
C ALA A 101 -31.02 4.95 4.73
N ASP A 102 -31.55 6.17 4.84
CA ASP A 102 -32.88 6.53 4.35
C ASP A 102 -32.98 6.43 2.82
N ALA A 103 -31.95 6.79 2.09
CA ALA A 103 -31.90 6.64 0.63
C ALA A 103 -31.92 5.17 0.21
N CYS A 104 -31.24 4.28 0.93
CA CYS A 104 -31.31 2.84 0.71
C CYS A 104 -32.75 2.34 0.92
N GLU A 105 -33.38 2.66 2.07
CA GLU A 105 -34.71 2.21 2.42
C GLU A 105 -35.75 2.67 1.42
N ARG A 106 -35.73 3.96 1.04
CA ARG A 106 -36.66 4.52 0.03
C ARG A 106 -36.56 3.83 -1.34
N ASN A 107 -35.42 3.23 -1.66
CA ASN A 107 -35.20 2.51 -2.91
C ASN A 107 -35.37 0.98 -2.76
N GLY A 108 -35.83 0.49 -1.61
CA GLY A 108 -36.04 -0.93 -1.35
C GLY A 108 -34.78 -1.75 -1.19
N ILE A 109 -33.64 -1.09 -0.90
CA ILE A 109 -32.32 -1.69 -0.67
C ILE A 109 -32.08 -1.77 0.84
N VAL A 110 -31.66 -2.92 1.34
CA VAL A 110 -31.36 -3.07 2.77
C VAL A 110 -30.02 -2.40 3.10
N PHE A 111 -30.00 -1.48 4.06
CA PHE A 111 -28.78 -0.95 4.63
C PHE A 111 -28.26 -1.90 5.72
N ILE A 112 -27.05 -2.45 5.57
CA ILE A 112 -26.46 -3.37 6.56
C ILE A 112 -25.80 -2.55 7.67
N GLY A 113 -26.59 -2.25 8.69
CA GLY A 113 -26.24 -1.40 9.82
C GLY A 113 -27.48 -1.03 10.64
N PRO A 114 -27.34 -0.12 11.61
CA PRO A 114 -28.49 0.43 12.34
C PRO A 114 -29.33 1.34 11.44
N GLY A 115 -30.59 1.58 11.80
CA GLY A 115 -31.44 2.51 11.08
C GLY A 115 -31.06 3.98 11.29
N SER A 116 -31.53 4.86 10.40
CA SER A 116 -31.27 6.31 10.45
C SER A 116 -31.67 6.96 11.77
N ASN A 117 -32.78 6.49 12.39
CA ASN A 117 -33.22 6.96 13.69
C ASN A 117 -32.17 6.73 14.81
N ILE A 118 -31.51 5.58 14.82
CA ILE A 118 -30.46 5.25 15.78
C ILE A 118 -29.20 6.10 15.48
N MET A 119 -28.84 6.25 14.20
CA MET A 119 -27.72 7.11 13.80
C MET A 119 -27.93 8.57 14.24
N ASN A 120 -29.11 9.12 14.04
CA ASN A 120 -29.45 10.47 14.48
C ASN A 120 -29.42 10.60 16.01
N ALA A 121 -29.98 9.63 16.73
CA ALA A 121 -30.06 9.64 18.18
C ALA A 121 -28.67 9.56 18.84
N MET A 122 -27.77 8.74 18.27
CA MET A 122 -26.44 8.48 18.85
C MET A 122 -25.32 9.32 18.23
N GLY A 123 -25.51 9.88 17.03
CA GLY A 123 -24.56 10.74 16.36
C GLY A 123 -24.54 12.18 16.89
N ASP A 124 -25.64 12.66 17.47
CA ASP A 124 -25.67 13.95 18.15
C ASP A 124 -25.18 13.81 19.60
N LYS A 125 -24.11 14.55 19.94
CA LYS A 125 -23.48 14.48 21.28
C LYS A 125 -24.42 14.84 22.44
N ILE A 126 -25.35 15.75 22.21
CA ILE A 126 -26.31 16.18 23.24
C ILE A 126 -27.38 15.09 23.43
N SER A 127 -27.92 14.60 22.33
CA SER A 127 -28.94 13.54 22.33
C SER A 127 -28.38 12.24 22.92
N SER A 128 -27.17 11.85 22.53
CA SER A 128 -26.54 10.62 23.04
C SER A 128 -26.28 10.68 24.55
N LYS A 129 -25.86 11.85 25.09
CA LYS A 129 -25.69 12.04 26.54
C LYS A 129 -27.02 11.97 27.29
N LYS A 130 -28.09 12.57 26.79
CA LYS A 130 -29.44 12.49 27.42
C LYS A 130 -29.92 11.05 27.49
N ILE A 131 -29.76 10.32 26.40
CA ILE A 131 -30.14 8.89 26.35
C ILE A 131 -29.26 8.07 27.32
N ALA A 132 -27.96 8.38 27.42
CA ALA A 132 -27.08 7.72 28.39
C ALA A 132 -27.53 7.96 29.84
N ILE A 133 -27.93 9.18 30.19
CA ILE A 133 -28.50 9.53 31.51
C ILE A 133 -29.77 8.75 31.77
N GLU A 134 -30.69 8.71 30.80
CA GLU A 134 -31.98 7.95 30.91
C GLU A 134 -31.71 6.44 31.08
N ALA A 135 -30.66 5.91 30.48
CA ALA A 135 -30.23 4.51 30.63
C ALA A 135 -29.39 4.25 31.88
N ASN A 136 -29.21 5.21 32.79
CA ASN A 136 -28.34 5.14 33.95
C ASN A 136 -26.89 4.71 33.58
N VAL A 137 -26.34 5.31 32.53
CA VAL A 137 -24.95 5.12 32.11
C VAL A 137 -24.12 6.29 32.61
N PRO A 138 -23.01 6.05 33.33
CA PRO A 138 -22.15 7.12 33.81
C PRO A 138 -21.60 7.97 32.66
N ILE A 139 -21.72 9.27 32.75
CA ILE A 139 -21.17 10.24 31.80
C ILE A 139 -20.12 11.13 32.47
N ILE A 140 -19.21 11.71 31.69
CA ILE A 140 -18.22 12.65 32.21
C ILE A 140 -18.99 13.84 32.86
N PRO A 141 -18.70 14.18 34.14
CA PRO A 141 -19.32 15.31 34.80
C PRO A 141 -19.15 16.62 34.00
N GLY A 142 -20.24 17.31 33.76
CA GLY A 142 -20.26 18.53 32.96
C GLY A 142 -21.67 18.98 32.66
N VAL A 143 -21.85 19.83 31.66
CA VAL A 143 -23.18 20.32 31.24
C VAL A 143 -23.51 19.83 29.84
N ASP A 144 -24.79 19.65 29.59
CA ASP A 144 -25.37 19.21 28.31
C ASP A 144 -25.94 20.36 27.46
N TYR A 145 -25.66 21.59 27.87
CA TYR A 145 -26.05 22.80 27.16
C TYR A 145 -24.88 23.77 26.93
N ALA A 146 -25.01 24.62 25.92
CA ALA A 146 -23.99 25.59 25.57
C ALA A 146 -23.93 26.73 26.54
N ILE A 147 -22.77 27.00 27.09
CA ILE A 147 -22.51 28.10 28.00
C ILE A 147 -22.23 29.40 27.19
N LYS A 148 -22.91 30.48 27.53
CA LYS A 148 -22.77 31.74 26.81
C LYS A 148 -21.92 32.77 27.57
N GLU A 149 -21.96 32.75 28.90
CA GLU A 149 -21.37 33.71 29.77
C GLU A 149 -20.26 33.17 30.66
N VAL A 150 -19.19 33.94 30.88
CA VAL A 150 -18.01 33.53 31.68
C VAL A 150 -18.39 33.24 33.14
N ASP A 151 -19.31 34.01 33.72
CA ASP A 151 -19.71 33.81 35.13
C ASP A 151 -20.47 32.49 35.32
N GLU A 152 -21.23 32.07 34.35
CA GLU A 152 -21.85 30.75 34.31
C GLU A 152 -20.80 29.64 34.19
N ALA A 153 -19.82 29.83 33.31
CA ALA A 153 -18.68 28.92 33.14
C ALA A 153 -17.89 28.74 34.45
N LYS A 154 -17.63 29.81 35.20
CA LYS A 154 -16.97 29.75 36.51
C LYS A 154 -17.74 28.93 37.52
N LYS A 155 -19.05 29.12 37.63
CA LYS A 155 -19.93 28.35 38.53
C LYS A 155 -19.93 26.85 38.20
N ILE A 156 -20.06 26.52 36.91
CA ILE A 156 -20.07 25.15 36.45
C ILE A 156 -18.70 24.47 36.70
N ALA A 157 -17.61 25.17 36.34
CA ALA A 157 -16.26 24.63 36.55
C ALA A 157 -15.95 24.41 38.04
N ALA A 158 -16.44 25.25 38.92
CA ALA A 158 -16.33 25.06 40.37
C ALA A 158 -17.13 23.85 40.88
N GLN A 159 -18.32 23.59 40.30
CA GLN A 159 -19.12 22.40 40.63
C GLN A 159 -18.50 21.11 40.10
N VAL A 160 -18.01 21.12 38.88
CA VAL A 160 -17.34 19.97 38.23
C VAL A 160 -15.99 19.66 38.83
N GLY A 161 -15.32 20.70 39.33
CA GLY A 161 -13.96 20.64 39.91
C GLY A 161 -12.85 20.64 38.85
N TYR A 162 -11.84 21.52 39.06
CA TYR A 162 -10.67 21.61 38.20
C TYR A 162 -9.80 20.35 38.25
N PRO A 163 -9.07 20.00 37.16
CA PRO A 163 -9.09 20.66 35.85
C PRO A 163 -10.36 20.39 35.07
N VAL A 164 -10.76 21.35 34.20
CA VAL A 164 -11.91 21.19 33.29
C VAL A 164 -11.48 21.33 31.83
N MET A 165 -12.27 20.74 30.94
CA MET A 165 -12.11 20.80 29.49
C MET A 165 -13.20 21.72 28.91
N LEU A 166 -12.79 22.75 28.18
CA LEU A 166 -13.67 23.52 27.32
C LEU A 166 -13.73 22.88 25.93
N LYS A 167 -14.94 22.61 25.41
CA LYS A 167 -15.18 22.00 24.10
C LYS A 167 -16.09 22.85 23.25
N ALA A 168 -15.71 23.11 22.00
CA ALA A 168 -16.62 23.68 21.00
C ALA A 168 -17.67 22.65 20.58
N SER A 169 -18.93 23.08 20.34
CA SER A 169 -20.05 22.20 19.96
C SER A 169 -19.78 21.35 18.72
N ASN A 170 -19.20 21.98 17.70
CA ASN A 170 -18.87 21.37 16.41
C ASN A 170 -17.39 20.95 16.33
N GLY A 171 -16.64 20.98 17.44
CA GLY A 171 -15.25 20.55 17.55
C GLY A 171 -15.15 19.01 17.55
N GLY A 172 -14.20 18.48 16.77
CA GLY A 172 -13.91 17.05 16.69
C GLY A 172 -12.42 16.80 16.48
N GLY A 173 -11.92 15.59 16.84
CA GLY A 173 -10.54 15.20 16.61
C GLY A 173 -9.50 16.10 17.32
N GLY A 174 -9.83 16.66 18.50
CA GLY A 174 -8.93 17.51 19.29
C GLY A 174 -8.94 19.01 18.92
N ARG A 175 -9.69 19.42 17.90
CA ARG A 175 -9.84 20.84 17.54
C ARG A 175 -10.96 21.51 18.35
N GLY A 176 -10.69 22.71 18.86
CA GLY A 176 -11.64 23.47 19.69
C GLY A 176 -11.78 22.92 21.11
N MET A 177 -10.75 22.22 21.62
CA MET A 177 -10.67 21.76 23.01
C MET A 177 -9.54 22.46 23.75
N ARG A 178 -9.82 22.94 24.99
CA ARG A 178 -8.83 23.60 25.84
C ARG A 178 -8.94 23.11 27.27
N ILE A 179 -7.80 22.83 27.88
CA ILE A 179 -7.71 22.40 29.27
C ILE A 179 -7.51 23.61 30.15
N VAL A 180 -8.34 23.75 31.18
CA VAL A 180 -8.23 24.81 32.18
C VAL A 180 -7.90 24.16 33.52
N ASN A 181 -6.69 24.41 34.00
CA ASN A 181 -6.19 23.81 35.23
C ASN A 181 -6.65 24.54 36.51
N ARG A 182 -6.91 25.84 36.43
CA ARG A 182 -7.22 26.69 37.56
C ARG A 182 -8.29 27.71 37.19
N GLU A 183 -9.03 28.18 38.20
CA GLU A 183 -10.10 29.17 38.03
C GLU A 183 -9.61 30.51 37.41
N GLU A 184 -8.40 30.92 37.75
CA GLU A 184 -7.76 32.12 37.26
C GLU A 184 -7.59 32.18 35.74
N ASP A 185 -7.40 31.00 35.13
CA ASP A 185 -7.18 30.87 33.71
C ASP A 185 -8.50 30.73 32.91
N LEU A 186 -9.62 30.43 33.56
CA LEU A 186 -10.88 30.05 32.90
C LEU A 186 -11.40 31.16 31.98
N GLU A 187 -11.43 32.39 32.44
CA GLU A 187 -11.99 33.51 31.67
C GLU A 187 -11.23 33.74 30.35
N LYS A 188 -9.91 33.72 30.43
CA LYS A 188 -9.05 33.85 29.26
C LYS A 188 -9.29 32.71 28.26
N GLU A 189 -9.17 31.46 28.73
CA GLU A 189 -9.29 30.25 27.90
C GLU A 189 -10.71 30.11 27.31
N PHE A 190 -11.76 30.50 28.05
CA PHE A 190 -13.14 30.47 27.58
C PHE A 190 -13.35 31.48 26.42
N ASN A 191 -12.87 32.70 26.55
CA ASN A 191 -12.99 33.69 25.49
C ASN A 191 -12.18 33.32 24.24
N GLU A 192 -11.00 32.75 24.43
CA GLU A 192 -10.19 32.24 23.32
C GLU A 192 -10.86 31.07 22.61
N ALA A 193 -11.41 30.10 23.37
CA ALA A 193 -12.16 28.94 22.83
C ALA A 193 -13.38 29.39 22.01
N LYS A 194 -14.13 30.37 22.54
CA LYS A 194 -15.29 30.98 21.88
C LYS A 194 -14.95 31.65 20.55
N ASN A 195 -13.86 32.41 20.54
CA ASN A 195 -13.37 33.09 19.34
C ASN A 195 -12.85 32.10 18.28
N GLU A 196 -12.14 31.05 18.71
CA GLU A 196 -11.63 30.02 17.83
C GLU A 196 -12.78 29.18 17.22
N SER A 197 -13.78 28.80 18.03
CA SER A 197 -14.97 28.10 17.59
C SER A 197 -15.74 28.89 16.54
N LYS A 198 -15.95 30.17 16.79
CA LYS A 198 -16.64 31.07 15.87
C LYS A 198 -15.94 31.21 14.52
N LYS A 199 -14.59 31.27 14.54
CA LYS A 199 -13.78 31.35 13.31
C LYS A 199 -13.73 30.05 12.53
N ALA A 200 -13.64 28.93 13.24
CA ALA A 200 -13.44 27.62 12.61
C ALA A 200 -14.76 26.95 12.17
N PHE A 201 -15.83 27.15 12.94
CA PHE A 201 -17.08 26.40 12.78
C PHE A 201 -18.32 27.30 12.58
N GLY A 202 -18.16 28.63 12.67
CA GLY A 202 -19.28 29.59 12.54
C GLY A 202 -20.18 29.67 13.78
N ASP A 203 -19.89 28.94 14.85
CA ASP A 203 -20.64 28.80 16.07
C ASP A 203 -19.74 29.07 17.29
N ASP A 204 -20.29 29.78 18.30
CA ASP A 204 -19.58 30.17 19.52
C ASP A 204 -20.01 29.36 20.76
N MET A 205 -20.70 28.25 20.57
CA MET A 205 -21.17 27.39 21.65
C MET A 205 -20.03 26.59 22.29
N ILE A 206 -19.82 26.79 23.60
CA ILE A 206 -18.80 26.11 24.41
C ILE A 206 -19.48 25.28 25.49
N PHE A 207 -18.98 24.06 25.69
CA PHE A 207 -19.36 23.13 26.75
C PHE A 207 -18.21 23.00 27.76
N ILE A 208 -18.54 22.67 29.01
CA ILE A 208 -17.55 22.38 30.07
C ILE A 208 -17.76 20.95 30.54
N GLU A 209 -16.66 20.23 30.62
CA GLU A 209 -16.62 18.87 31.17
C GLU A 209 -15.40 18.73 32.09
N LYS A 210 -15.46 17.75 33.02
CA LYS A 210 -14.30 17.32 33.80
C LYS A 210 -13.18 16.87 32.85
N TYR A 211 -11.98 17.39 33.09
CA TYR A 211 -10.80 16.85 32.40
C TYR A 211 -10.27 15.62 33.11
N LEU A 212 -10.25 14.51 32.41
CA LEU A 212 -9.66 13.26 32.90
C LEU A 212 -8.19 13.22 32.50
N LYS A 213 -7.28 13.21 33.47
CA LYS A 213 -5.85 13.17 33.20
C LYS A 213 -5.41 11.74 32.91
N GLY A 214 -4.94 11.49 31.68
CA GLY A 214 -4.43 10.20 31.25
C GLY A 214 -5.40 9.04 31.54
N PRO A 215 -6.65 9.08 31.06
CA PRO A 215 -7.59 7.97 31.26
C PRO A 215 -7.22 6.78 30.37
N LYS A 216 -7.74 5.60 30.71
CA LYS A 216 -7.81 4.47 29.76
C LYS A 216 -8.96 4.67 28.82
N HIS A 217 -8.80 4.26 27.58
CA HIS A 217 -9.86 4.23 26.57
C HIS A 217 -10.31 2.79 26.37
N ILE A 218 -11.48 2.47 26.92
CA ILE A 218 -12.07 1.13 26.88
C ILE A 218 -13.33 1.19 26.04
N GLU A 219 -13.53 0.19 25.18
CA GLU A 219 -14.70 0.12 24.36
C GLU A 219 -15.34 -1.27 24.37
N VAL A 220 -16.66 -1.32 24.22
CA VAL A 220 -17.43 -2.56 24.22
C VAL A 220 -18.07 -2.79 22.87
N GLN A 221 -17.77 -3.94 22.27
CA GLN A 221 -18.44 -4.39 21.06
C GLN A 221 -19.81 -4.94 21.40
N ILE A 222 -20.86 -4.42 20.77
CA ILE A 222 -22.20 -4.96 20.90
C ILE A 222 -22.73 -5.46 19.55
N VAL A 223 -23.68 -6.38 19.63
CA VAL A 223 -24.46 -6.85 18.49
C VAL A 223 -25.91 -6.99 18.92
N GLY A 224 -26.85 -6.42 18.14
CA GLY A 224 -28.28 -6.50 18.39
C GLY A 224 -29.03 -7.04 17.17
N ASP A 225 -30.04 -7.92 17.38
CA ASP A 225 -30.88 -8.42 16.29
C ASP A 225 -32.15 -7.58 16.10
N ASN A 226 -32.97 -7.97 15.12
CA ASN A 226 -34.22 -7.29 14.81
C ASN A 226 -35.37 -7.62 15.82
N TYR A 227 -35.09 -8.46 16.82
CA TYR A 227 -36.06 -8.98 17.77
C TYR A 227 -35.87 -8.44 19.18
N GLY A 228 -34.90 -7.52 19.37
CA GLY A 228 -34.63 -6.87 20.64
C GLY A 228 -33.61 -7.62 21.51
N ASN A 229 -32.96 -8.68 21.00
CA ASN A 229 -31.87 -9.32 21.70
C ASN A 229 -30.60 -8.54 21.43
N VAL A 230 -29.84 -8.27 22.48
CA VAL A 230 -28.55 -7.58 22.43
C VAL A 230 -27.54 -8.31 23.30
N VAL A 231 -26.36 -8.57 22.77
CA VAL A 231 -25.22 -9.15 23.48
C VAL A 231 -23.98 -8.26 23.32
N HIS A 232 -23.05 -8.33 24.26
CA HIS A 232 -21.72 -7.78 24.09
C HIS A 232 -20.71 -8.87 23.70
N LEU A 233 -19.71 -8.50 22.90
CA LEU A 233 -18.60 -9.36 22.50
C LEU A 233 -17.31 -8.92 23.18
N TYR A 234 -17.40 -8.68 24.49
CA TYR A 234 -16.34 -8.20 25.37
C TYR A 234 -15.78 -6.82 24.99
N ASP A 235 -14.76 -6.45 25.70
CA ASP A 235 -14.11 -5.14 25.66
C ASP A 235 -12.79 -5.15 24.87
N ARG A 236 -12.39 -3.94 24.48
CA ARG A 236 -11.09 -3.65 23.91
C ARG A 236 -10.43 -2.50 24.66
N ASP A 237 -9.14 -2.58 24.90
CA ASP A 237 -8.35 -1.44 25.34
C ASP A 237 -7.71 -0.76 24.13
N CYS A 238 -8.07 0.50 23.96
CA CYS A 238 -7.63 1.36 22.85
C CYS A 238 -6.82 2.57 23.36
N SER A 239 -6.19 2.45 24.55
CA SER A 239 -5.46 3.54 25.19
C SER A 239 -4.18 3.93 24.47
N VAL A 240 -3.59 3.06 23.65
CA VAL A 240 -2.38 3.39 22.88
C VAL A 240 -2.77 4.23 21.68
N GLN A 241 -2.77 5.55 21.86
CA GLN A 241 -3.23 6.55 20.91
C GLN A 241 -2.16 7.60 20.64
N ARG A 242 -2.17 8.17 19.45
CA ARG A 242 -1.41 9.36 19.09
C ARG A 242 -2.35 10.42 18.55
N ARG A 243 -2.41 11.58 19.20
CA ARG A 243 -3.33 12.66 18.81
C ARG A 243 -4.78 12.18 18.65
N HIS A 244 -5.25 11.39 19.61
CA HIS A 244 -6.57 10.75 19.62
C HIS A 244 -6.83 9.73 18.49
N GLN A 245 -5.80 9.29 17.77
CA GLN A 245 -5.90 8.19 16.81
C GLN A 245 -5.34 6.91 17.42
N LYS A 246 -6.14 5.85 17.44
CA LYS A 246 -5.76 4.53 17.93
C LYS A 246 -4.62 3.96 17.07
N VAL A 247 -3.59 3.41 17.69
CA VAL A 247 -2.39 2.86 17.03
C VAL A 247 -2.21 1.37 17.29
N VAL A 248 -2.45 0.96 18.54
CA VAL A 248 -2.45 -0.43 18.98
C VAL A 248 -3.68 -0.65 19.84
N GLU A 249 -4.44 -1.68 19.54
CA GLU A 249 -5.62 -2.09 20.28
C GLU A 249 -5.49 -3.56 20.72
N TYR A 250 -6.05 -3.90 21.86
CA TYR A 250 -6.07 -5.30 22.31
C TYR A 250 -7.38 -5.68 23.01
N ALA A 251 -7.68 -6.96 23.02
CA ALA A 251 -8.82 -7.57 23.71
C ALA A 251 -8.36 -8.84 24.46
N PRO A 252 -8.98 -9.15 25.61
CA PRO A 252 -9.82 -8.28 26.43
C PRO A 252 -9.02 -7.22 27.17
N ALA A 253 -9.70 -6.19 27.70
CA ALA A 253 -9.09 -5.11 28.49
C ALA A 253 -8.77 -5.57 29.92
N PHE A 254 -7.78 -6.44 30.08
CA PHE A 254 -7.41 -7.06 31.35
C PHE A 254 -6.77 -6.10 32.35
N SER A 255 -6.46 -4.90 31.92
CA SER A 255 -5.76 -3.89 32.72
C SER A 255 -6.65 -3.10 33.69
N ILE A 256 -7.96 -3.29 33.60
CA ILE A 256 -8.96 -2.71 34.51
C ILE A 256 -9.60 -3.82 35.36
N PRO A 257 -10.08 -3.52 36.60
CA PRO A 257 -10.71 -4.50 37.48
C PRO A 257 -11.95 -5.16 36.83
N GLU A 258 -12.17 -6.43 37.08
CA GLU A 258 -13.32 -7.16 36.52
C GLU A 258 -14.67 -6.54 36.90
N THR A 259 -14.76 -5.97 38.13
CA THR A 259 -15.96 -5.26 38.58
C THR A 259 -16.29 -4.05 37.67
N VAL A 260 -15.27 -3.32 37.24
CA VAL A 260 -15.40 -2.16 36.34
C VAL A 260 -15.77 -2.63 34.94
N ARG A 261 -15.16 -3.72 34.47
CA ARG A 261 -15.52 -4.33 33.17
C ARG A 261 -16.98 -4.73 33.15
N GLN A 262 -17.48 -5.39 34.20
CA GLN A 262 -18.87 -5.79 34.30
C GLN A 262 -19.81 -4.57 34.32
N GLU A 263 -19.47 -3.50 35.05
CA GLU A 263 -20.23 -2.24 35.05
C GLU A 263 -20.34 -1.64 33.64
N ILE A 264 -19.24 -1.65 32.89
CA ILE A 264 -19.18 -1.16 31.50
C ILE A 264 -20.03 -2.05 30.59
N PHE A 265 -19.99 -3.38 30.74
CA PHE A 265 -20.83 -4.31 29.98
C PHE A 265 -22.31 -4.09 30.24
N ASP A 266 -22.70 -4.01 31.52
CA ASP A 266 -24.09 -3.78 31.90
C ASP A 266 -24.60 -2.42 31.41
N ALA A 267 -23.77 -1.38 31.50
CA ALA A 267 -24.07 -0.06 30.97
C ALA A 267 -24.30 -0.10 29.45
N SER A 268 -23.43 -0.81 28.73
CA SER A 268 -23.50 -0.97 27.27
C SER A 268 -24.77 -1.66 26.82
N ILE A 269 -25.13 -2.75 27.49
CA ILE A 269 -26.38 -3.49 27.20
C ILE A 269 -27.63 -2.65 27.53
N ARG A 270 -27.62 -1.93 28.69
CA ARG A 270 -28.76 -1.03 29.04
C ARG A 270 -28.95 0.05 27.97
N LEU A 271 -27.86 0.75 27.58
CA LEU A 271 -27.94 1.81 26.58
C LEU A 271 -28.45 1.27 25.24
N ALA A 272 -27.86 0.16 24.77
CA ALA A 272 -28.24 -0.46 23.51
C ALA A 272 -29.73 -0.89 23.49
N LYS A 273 -30.26 -1.45 24.59
CA LYS A 273 -31.67 -1.79 24.73
C LYS A 273 -32.59 -0.57 24.78
N THR A 274 -32.14 0.52 25.45
CA THR A 274 -32.93 1.77 25.55
C THR A 274 -33.13 2.40 24.17
N VAL A 275 -32.12 2.37 23.27
CA VAL A 275 -32.25 2.91 21.91
C VAL A 275 -32.83 1.91 20.91
N GLY A 276 -33.10 0.67 21.32
CA GLY A 276 -33.52 -0.40 20.41
C GLY A 276 -32.47 -0.72 19.36
N TYR A 277 -31.23 -0.85 19.78
CA TYR A 277 -30.07 -0.99 18.88
C TYR A 277 -30.14 -2.26 18.03
N ARG A 278 -29.76 -2.14 16.75
CA ARG A 278 -29.71 -3.26 15.81
C ARG A 278 -28.38 -3.27 15.09
N ASN A 279 -27.93 -4.46 14.69
CA ASN A 279 -26.68 -4.72 14.00
C ASN A 279 -25.46 -4.52 14.92
N ALA A 280 -24.24 -4.38 14.38
CA ALA A 280 -23.03 -4.18 15.17
C ALA A 280 -22.79 -2.71 15.54
N GLY A 281 -22.36 -2.47 16.75
CA GLY A 281 -21.97 -1.14 17.25
C GLY A 281 -20.97 -1.23 18.37
N THR A 282 -20.42 -0.09 18.76
CA THR A 282 -19.40 0.00 19.81
C THR A 282 -19.71 1.18 20.72
N LEU A 283 -19.67 0.93 22.04
CA LEU A 283 -19.71 1.99 23.04
C LEU A 283 -18.31 2.27 23.56
N GLU A 284 -17.92 3.52 23.60
CA GLU A 284 -16.61 3.98 24.05
C GLU A 284 -16.72 4.63 25.43
N PHE A 285 -15.77 4.25 26.31
CA PHE A 285 -15.67 4.74 27.67
C PHE A 285 -14.27 5.25 27.97
N LEU A 286 -14.16 6.30 28.80
CA LEU A 286 -12.92 6.63 29.51
C LEU A 286 -13.01 6.09 30.94
N VAL A 287 -11.93 5.42 31.36
CA VAL A 287 -11.78 4.97 32.74
C VAL A 287 -10.68 5.79 33.38
N ASP A 288 -11.00 6.50 34.46
CA ASP A 288 -10.04 7.34 35.18
C ASP A 288 -9.06 6.55 36.06
N ALA A 289 -8.15 7.24 36.73
CA ALA A 289 -7.15 6.62 37.60
C ALA A 289 -7.76 5.92 38.84
N ASP A 290 -8.97 6.30 39.24
CA ASP A 290 -9.74 5.71 40.34
C ASP A 290 -10.65 4.57 39.89
N ASN A 291 -10.54 4.16 38.61
CA ASN A 291 -11.32 3.14 37.92
C ASN A 291 -12.83 3.47 37.78
N HIS A 292 -13.20 4.75 37.69
CA HIS A 292 -14.56 5.14 37.35
C HIS A 292 -14.71 5.20 35.82
N PRO A 293 -15.69 4.45 35.26
CA PRO A 293 -15.96 4.49 33.82
C PRO A 293 -16.91 5.64 33.47
N TYR A 294 -16.65 6.30 32.36
CA TYR A 294 -17.48 7.37 31.80
C TYR A 294 -17.73 7.14 30.33
N PHE A 295 -19.00 7.08 29.93
CA PHE A 295 -19.39 6.98 28.52
C PHE A 295 -18.98 8.24 27.75
N ILE A 296 -18.43 8.05 26.56
CA ILE A 296 -18.03 9.13 25.64
C ILE A 296 -19.00 9.22 24.48
N GLU A 297 -19.10 8.12 23.73
CA GLU A 297 -19.88 8.06 22.50
C GLU A 297 -20.22 6.61 22.13
N MET A 298 -21.19 6.49 21.21
CA MET A 298 -21.52 5.23 20.57
C MET A 298 -21.25 5.35 19.07
N ASN A 299 -20.49 4.40 18.52
CA ASN A 299 -20.26 4.30 17.09
C ASN A 299 -21.25 3.29 16.49
N PRO A 300 -22.28 3.75 15.76
CA PRO A 300 -23.33 2.89 15.23
C PRO A 300 -22.88 2.18 13.92
N ARG A 301 -21.77 1.51 13.97
CA ARG A 301 -21.13 0.81 12.85
C ARG A 301 -20.08 -0.18 13.34
N ILE A 302 -19.53 -0.96 12.41
CA ILE A 302 -18.31 -1.70 12.67
C ILE A 302 -17.11 -0.75 12.79
N GLN A 303 -16.12 -1.09 13.61
CA GLN A 303 -14.90 -0.32 13.81
C GLN A 303 -13.66 -0.99 13.17
N VAL A 304 -12.56 -0.23 13.01
CA VAL A 304 -11.29 -0.72 12.46
C VAL A 304 -10.77 -1.89 13.29
N GLU A 305 -10.89 -1.80 14.61
CA GLU A 305 -10.38 -2.72 15.63
C GLU A 305 -11.31 -3.89 15.97
N HIS A 306 -12.41 -4.09 15.23
CA HIS A 306 -13.34 -5.22 15.44
C HIS A 306 -12.62 -6.58 15.43
N THR A 307 -11.50 -6.68 14.74
CA THR A 307 -10.75 -7.91 14.54
C THR A 307 -10.24 -8.54 15.84
N VAL A 308 -9.88 -7.74 16.86
CA VAL A 308 -9.42 -8.30 18.15
C VAL A 308 -10.57 -8.95 18.91
N SER A 309 -11.80 -8.40 18.83
CA SER A 309 -12.98 -9.04 19.39
C SER A 309 -13.32 -10.34 18.66
N GLU A 310 -13.25 -10.37 17.33
CA GLU A 310 -13.44 -11.60 16.54
C GLU A 310 -12.45 -12.69 16.95
N MET A 311 -11.17 -12.32 17.15
CA MET A 311 -10.12 -13.28 17.50
C MET A 311 -10.26 -13.88 18.89
N VAL A 312 -10.84 -13.17 19.86
CA VAL A 312 -11.01 -13.69 21.22
C VAL A 312 -12.36 -14.37 21.44
N THR A 313 -13.37 -14.08 20.60
CA THR A 313 -14.73 -14.65 20.72
C THR A 313 -15.02 -15.73 19.69
N ASP A 314 -14.22 -15.84 18.65
CA ASP A 314 -14.47 -16.69 17.47
C ASP A 314 -15.79 -16.38 16.74
N ILE A 315 -16.29 -15.13 16.88
CA ILE A 315 -17.51 -14.65 16.24
C ILE A 315 -17.14 -13.72 15.08
N ASP A 316 -17.50 -14.07 13.85
CA ASP A 316 -17.36 -13.19 12.69
C ASP A 316 -18.43 -12.08 12.73
N ILE A 317 -18.00 -10.87 13.14
CA ILE A 317 -18.90 -9.73 13.31
C ILE A 317 -19.49 -9.29 11.97
N VAL A 318 -18.73 -9.36 10.88
CA VAL A 318 -19.20 -8.93 9.55
C VAL A 318 -20.24 -9.91 9.00
N GLN A 319 -20.02 -11.22 9.13
CA GLN A 319 -21.04 -12.21 8.77
C GLN A 319 -22.28 -12.05 9.62
N THR A 320 -22.11 -11.83 10.94
CA THR A 320 -23.23 -11.58 11.85
C THR A 320 -24.04 -10.34 11.44
N GLN A 321 -23.38 -9.25 11.02
CA GLN A 321 -24.08 -8.07 10.49
C GLN A 321 -24.95 -8.39 9.28
N ILE A 322 -24.42 -9.17 8.33
CA ILE A 322 -25.11 -9.56 7.11
C ILE A 322 -26.31 -10.43 7.45
N LEU A 323 -26.14 -11.46 8.29
CA LEU A 323 -27.20 -12.38 8.69
C LEU A 323 -28.32 -11.68 9.48
N ILE A 324 -27.98 -10.74 10.38
CA ILE A 324 -28.99 -9.91 11.07
C ILE A 324 -29.78 -9.07 10.06
N ALA A 325 -29.11 -8.51 9.06
CA ALA A 325 -29.76 -7.71 8.02
C ALA A 325 -30.67 -8.57 7.12
N GLU A 326 -30.35 -9.86 6.90
CA GLU A 326 -31.23 -10.84 6.28
C GLU A 326 -32.47 -11.20 7.14
N GLY A 327 -32.44 -10.91 8.44
CA GLY A 327 -33.54 -11.15 9.38
C GLY A 327 -33.33 -12.33 10.32
N TYR A 328 -32.14 -12.91 10.39
CA TYR A 328 -31.84 -13.97 11.35
C TYR A 328 -31.74 -13.43 12.79
N PRO A 329 -32.38 -14.10 13.79
CA PRO A 329 -32.17 -13.79 15.19
C PRO A 329 -30.78 -14.28 15.65
N LEU A 330 -30.22 -13.66 16.70
CA LEU A 330 -28.94 -14.07 17.29
C LEU A 330 -28.89 -15.55 17.64
N ALA A 331 -30.02 -16.11 18.12
CA ALA A 331 -30.14 -17.51 18.53
C ALA A 331 -30.33 -18.50 17.35
N SER A 332 -30.31 -18.02 16.10
CA SER A 332 -30.38 -18.93 14.93
C SER A 332 -29.15 -19.83 14.81
N GLU A 333 -29.29 -20.91 14.07
CA GLU A 333 -28.18 -21.83 13.77
C GLU A 333 -27.06 -21.13 12.99
N GLU A 334 -27.42 -20.18 12.13
CA GLU A 334 -26.50 -19.42 11.28
C GLU A 334 -25.63 -18.44 12.06
N ILE A 335 -26.14 -17.83 13.14
CA ILE A 335 -25.40 -16.87 13.99
C ILE A 335 -24.86 -17.56 15.24
N ALA A 336 -25.59 -18.51 15.79
CA ALA A 336 -25.21 -19.36 16.92
C ALA A 336 -24.88 -18.59 18.23
N ILE A 337 -25.59 -17.49 18.51
CA ILE A 337 -25.48 -16.72 19.75
C ILE A 337 -26.81 -16.75 20.51
N PRO A 338 -27.16 -17.85 21.19
CA PRO A 338 -28.45 -18.00 21.85
C PRO A 338 -28.61 -17.13 23.10
N SER A 339 -27.53 -16.76 23.77
CA SER A 339 -27.55 -15.89 24.95
C SER A 339 -26.17 -15.25 25.20
N GLN A 340 -26.09 -14.30 26.14
CA GLN A 340 -24.81 -13.69 26.54
C GLN A 340 -23.81 -14.73 27.08
N GLU A 341 -24.29 -15.72 27.82
CA GLU A 341 -23.45 -16.77 28.42
C GLU A 341 -22.82 -17.70 27.38
N SER A 342 -23.38 -17.75 26.17
CA SER A 342 -22.79 -18.50 25.06
C SER A 342 -21.60 -17.81 24.42
N VAL A 343 -21.43 -16.51 24.63
CA VAL A 343 -20.28 -15.75 24.15
C VAL A 343 -19.11 -15.97 25.10
N THR A 344 -18.09 -16.65 24.64
CA THR A 344 -16.88 -16.91 25.40
C THR A 344 -15.71 -16.07 24.94
N CYS A 345 -14.84 -15.65 25.85
CA CYS A 345 -13.61 -14.94 25.53
C CYS A 345 -12.41 -15.83 25.83
N THR A 346 -11.59 -16.13 24.81
CA THR A 346 -10.45 -17.03 24.94
C THR A 346 -9.15 -16.37 24.50
N GLY A 347 -8.16 -16.37 25.41
CA GLY A 347 -6.85 -15.79 25.15
C GLY A 347 -6.86 -14.27 25.03
N TYR A 348 -5.88 -13.75 24.29
CA TYR A 348 -5.65 -12.32 24.08
C TYR A 348 -5.33 -12.05 22.62
N SER A 349 -5.88 -10.99 22.10
CA SER A 349 -5.59 -10.54 20.74
C SER A 349 -5.07 -9.11 20.73
N ILE A 350 -4.09 -8.83 19.88
CA ILE A 350 -3.51 -7.48 19.70
C ILE A 350 -3.59 -7.14 18.22
N GLN A 351 -4.14 -5.99 17.90
CA GLN A 351 -4.08 -5.40 16.57
C GLN A 351 -3.07 -4.25 16.54
N THR A 352 -2.23 -4.21 15.53
CA THR A 352 -1.36 -3.08 15.22
C THR A 352 -1.73 -2.50 13.87
N ARG A 353 -1.88 -1.18 13.78
CA ARG A 353 -2.14 -0.47 12.52
C ARG A 353 -0.82 -0.14 11.85
N VAL A 354 -0.45 -0.94 10.86
CA VAL A 354 0.72 -0.65 10.02
C VAL A 354 0.35 0.40 8.99
N THR A 355 0.96 1.58 9.10
CA THR A 355 0.68 2.75 8.26
C THR A 355 1.91 3.14 7.43
N THR A 356 1.67 3.81 6.30
CA THR A 356 2.73 4.40 5.46
C THR A 356 3.07 5.81 5.96
N GLU A 357 3.61 5.87 7.17
CA GLU A 357 4.01 7.10 7.86
C GLU A 357 5.45 7.00 8.34
N ASP A 358 6.14 8.13 8.42
CA ASP A 358 7.52 8.23 8.92
C ASP A 358 7.55 8.67 10.39
N PRO A 359 7.72 7.77 11.36
CA PRO A 359 7.78 8.14 12.77
C PRO A 359 8.96 9.04 13.12
N ALA A 360 10.08 8.95 12.38
CA ALA A 360 11.24 9.82 12.55
C ALA A 360 10.95 11.27 12.12
N ASN A 361 9.92 11.48 11.31
CA ASN A 361 9.50 12.79 10.80
C ASN A 361 8.06 13.09 11.23
N ASN A 362 7.78 12.97 12.54
CA ASN A 362 6.50 13.29 13.17
C ASN A 362 5.27 12.62 12.52
N PHE A 363 5.45 11.37 12.01
CA PHE A 363 4.42 10.59 11.31
C PHE A 363 3.87 11.29 10.06
N LEU A 364 4.74 11.99 9.34
CA LEU A 364 4.34 12.53 8.03
C LEU A 364 3.99 11.36 7.11
N PRO A 365 2.81 11.37 6.46
CA PRO A 365 2.45 10.35 5.48
C PRO A 365 3.49 10.26 4.37
N ASP A 366 3.92 9.04 4.05
CA ASP A 366 4.86 8.76 2.96
C ASP A 366 4.11 8.11 1.80
N THR A 367 4.36 8.62 0.60
CA THR A 367 3.68 8.21 -0.62
C THR A 367 4.69 7.67 -1.64
N GLY A 368 4.24 6.80 -2.52
CA GLY A 368 5.11 6.21 -3.53
C GLY A 368 4.71 4.79 -3.91
N GLU A 369 5.54 4.12 -4.69
CA GLU A 369 5.33 2.73 -5.09
C GLU A 369 5.98 1.77 -4.10
N ILE A 370 5.23 0.78 -3.63
CA ILE A 370 5.77 -0.33 -2.84
C ILE A 370 6.55 -1.25 -3.76
N THR A 371 7.88 -1.20 -3.70
CA THR A 371 8.77 -2.00 -4.54
C THR A 371 8.96 -3.42 -4.03
N VAL A 372 8.80 -3.66 -2.73
CA VAL A 372 8.82 -4.98 -2.09
C VAL A 372 7.75 -5.01 -1.01
N TYR A 373 6.91 -6.04 -1.01
CA TYR A 373 6.00 -6.37 0.08
C TYR A 373 6.16 -7.85 0.46
N ARG A 374 6.45 -8.10 1.72
CA ARG A 374 6.39 -9.42 2.35
C ARG A 374 5.70 -9.28 3.68
N SER A 375 4.75 -10.13 3.98
CA SER A 375 4.02 -10.15 5.25
C SER A 375 4.61 -11.20 6.21
N GLY A 376 4.44 -10.97 7.51
CA GLY A 376 4.58 -12.01 8.51
C GLY A 376 3.35 -12.91 8.52
N SER A 377 3.53 -14.18 8.82
CA SER A 377 2.43 -15.16 8.89
C SER A 377 2.69 -16.20 9.99
N GLY A 378 1.87 -17.22 10.08
CA GLY A 378 2.02 -18.32 11.01
C GLY A 378 0.92 -18.38 12.07
N ASN A 379 1.03 -19.36 13.00
CA ASN A 379 0.00 -19.64 13.99
C ASN A 379 -0.35 -18.40 14.83
N GLY A 380 -1.64 -18.07 14.86
CA GLY A 380 -2.19 -16.94 15.61
C GLY A 380 -1.88 -15.55 15.00
N ILE A 381 -1.59 -15.49 13.70
CA ILE A 381 -1.45 -14.23 12.95
C ILE A 381 -2.54 -14.12 11.89
N ARG A 382 -3.26 -13.01 11.91
CA ARG A 382 -4.23 -12.58 10.90
C ARG A 382 -3.79 -11.25 10.30
N LEU A 383 -3.95 -11.09 9.00
CA LEU A 383 -3.63 -9.86 8.29
C LEU A 383 -4.86 -9.40 7.48
N ASP A 384 -5.32 -8.19 7.79
CA ASP A 384 -6.36 -7.51 7.02
C ASP A 384 -5.72 -6.33 6.29
N GLY A 385 -5.46 -6.50 5.01
CA GLY A 385 -4.76 -5.52 4.17
C GLY A 385 -5.60 -5.03 3.00
N GLY A 386 -5.38 -3.78 2.63
CA GLY A 386 -5.97 -3.15 1.45
C GLY A 386 -5.03 -3.17 0.24
N ASN A 387 -4.19 -2.15 0.13
CA ASN A 387 -3.21 -2.02 -0.97
C ASN A 387 -1.81 -2.53 -0.59
N ALA A 388 -1.73 -3.59 0.22
CA ALA A 388 -0.50 -4.16 0.73
C ALA A 388 0.06 -5.23 -0.24
N TYR A 389 0.66 -4.82 -1.36
CA TYR A 389 1.30 -5.72 -2.33
C TYR A 389 2.43 -5.00 -3.10
N THR A 390 3.33 -5.77 -3.70
CA THR A 390 4.41 -5.23 -4.53
C THR A 390 3.86 -4.60 -5.81
N GLY A 391 4.23 -3.37 -6.11
CA GLY A 391 3.72 -2.57 -7.21
C GLY A 391 2.52 -1.67 -6.83
N ALA A 392 2.02 -1.73 -5.59
CA ALA A 392 0.98 -0.84 -5.13
C ALA A 392 1.48 0.60 -5.04
N VAL A 393 0.68 1.55 -5.53
CA VAL A 393 0.96 2.98 -5.40
C VAL A 393 0.18 3.54 -4.22
N ILE A 394 0.90 4.05 -3.23
CA ILE A 394 0.31 4.74 -2.08
C ILE A 394 0.09 6.19 -2.45
N SER A 395 -1.17 6.60 -2.45
CA SER A 395 -1.59 7.94 -2.79
C SER A 395 -1.79 8.81 -1.54
N PRO A 396 -1.71 10.14 -1.65
CA PRO A 396 -1.95 11.06 -0.54
C PRO A 396 -3.44 11.32 -0.27
N TYR A 397 -4.34 10.71 -1.03
CA TYR A 397 -5.78 11.04 -1.00
C TYR A 397 -6.56 10.34 0.09
N TYR A 398 -6.03 9.21 0.61
CA TYR A 398 -6.73 8.36 1.55
C TYR A 398 -5.88 8.10 2.79
N ASP A 399 -6.49 7.43 3.77
CA ASP A 399 -5.81 7.01 4.99
C ASP A 399 -4.53 6.22 4.68
N SER A 400 -3.51 6.43 5.50
CA SER A 400 -2.19 5.79 5.40
C SER A 400 -2.20 4.31 5.81
N LEU A 401 -3.32 3.76 6.29
CA LEU A 401 -3.43 2.37 6.74
C LEU A 401 -3.14 1.39 5.60
N LEU A 402 -2.06 0.64 5.75
CA LEU A 402 -1.62 -0.35 4.78
C LEU A 402 -2.17 -1.75 5.10
N VAL A 403 -2.01 -2.16 6.35
CA VAL A 403 -2.46 -3.47 6.83
C VAL A 403 -2.67 -3.43 8.34
N LYS A 404 -3.72 -4.10 8.81
CA LYS A 404 -3.88 -4.44 10.22
C LYS A 404 -3.18 -5.77 10.44
N ALA A 405 -2.21 -5.79 11.36
CA ALA A 405 -1.56 -7.03 11.80
C ALA A 405 -2.13 -7.42 13.16
N ILE A 406 -2.81 -8.55 13.20
CA ILE A 406 -3.52 -9.04 14.37
C ILE A 406 -2.82 -10.31 14.84
N SER A 407 -2.51 -10.37 16.12
CA SER A 407 -1.98 -11.58 16.77
C SER A 407 -2.96 -12.10 17.82
N HIS A 408 -2.97 -13.43 18.01
CA HIS A 408 -3.74 -14.10 19.06
C HIS A 408 -2.88 -15.14 19.77
N ASP A 409 -2.98 -15.20 21.10
CA ASP A 409 -2.33 -16.20 21.93
C ASP A 409 -3.14 -16.44 23.23
N ARG A 410 -2.85 -17.54 23.91
CA ARG A 410 -3.45 -17.84 25.23
C ARG A 410 -3.06 -16.85 26.31
N THR A 411 -1.91 -16.19 26.16
CA THR A 411 -1.39 -15.19 27.12
C THR A 411 -1.13 -13.86 26.41
N PHE A 412 -1.30 -12.76 27.13
CA PHE A 412 -1.04 -11.42 26.57
C PHE A 412 0.40 -11.29 26.06
N LEU A 413 1.39 -11.69 26.87
CA LEU A 413 2.79 -11.66 26.46
C LEU A 413 3.09 -12.61 25.27
N GLY A 414 2.33 -13.70 25.13
CA GLY A 414 2.38 -14.56 23.95
C GLY A 414 1.91 -13.82 22.69
N ALA A 415 0.79 -13.10 22.78
CA ALA A 415 0.27 -12.27 21.70
C ALA A 415 1.26 -11.13 21.36
N VAL A 416 1.87 -10.47 22.36
CA VAL A 416 2.92 -9.45 22.16
C VAL A 416 4.09 -10.03 21.36
N ARG A 417 4.64 -11.18 21.77
CA ARG A 417 5.76 -11.82 21.06
C ARG A 417 5.41 -12.17 19.61
N LYS A 418 4.18 -12.65 19.38
CA LYS A 418 3.70 -12.94 18.01
C LYS A 418 3.56 -11.68 17.16
N SER A 419 3.02 -10.58 17.74
CA SER A 419 2.95 -9.28 17.05
C SER A 419 4.34 -8.77 16.65
N ILE A 420 5.30 -8.76 17.60
CA ILE A 420 6.67 -8.32 17.33
C ILE A 420 7.30 -9.16 16.21
N ARG A 421 7.19 -10.49 16.29
CA ARG A 421 7.72 -11.38 15.25
C ARG A 421 7.08 -11.08 13.89
N ALA A 422 5.75 -10.98 13.83
CA ALA A 422 5.05 -10.72 12.57
C ALA A 422 5.47 -9.37 11.95
N LEU A 423 5.59 -8.32 12.77
CA LEU A 423 6.05 -7.00 12.31
C LEU A 423 7.52 -7.02 11.85
N GLN A 424 8.40 -7.76 12.54
CA GLN A 424 9.81 -7.89 12.15
C GLN A 424 10.01 -8.72 10.88
N GLU A 425 9.13 -9.68 10.59
CA GLU A 425 9.11 -10.45 9.35
C GLU A 425 8.61 -9.63 8.17
N MET A 426 7.81 -8.59 8.41
CA MET A 426 7.32 -7.71 7.35
C MET A 426 8.46 -6.98 6.68
N ARG A 427 8.51 -7.06 5.35
CA ARG A 427 9.48 -6.32 4.56
C ARG A 427 8.76 -5.47 3.53
N ILE A 428 8.69 -4.18 3.83
CA ILE A 428 8.06 -3.17 2.98
C ILE A 428 9.16 -2.22 2.51
N ARG A 429 9.25 -1.98 1.20
CA ARG A 429 10.23 -1.09 0.57
C ARG A 429 9.53 -0.19 -0.42
N GLY A 430 10.12 0.97 -0.68
CA GLY A 430 9.58 2.00 -1.56
C GLY A 430 8.85 3.11 -0.81
N VAL A 431 8.27 2.78 0.35
CA VAL A 431 7.66 3.71 1.30
C VAL A 431 8.17 3.45 2.71
N LYS A 432 8.16 4.46 3.56
CA LYS A 432 8.40 4.34 4.99
C LYS A 432 7.15 3.83 5.69
N THR A 433 7.32 3.20 6.84
CA THR A 433 6.24 2.66 7.65
C THR A 433 6.50 2.90 9.13
N ASN A 434 5.43 2.87 9.93
CA ASN A 434 5.51 3.00 11.37
C ASN A 434 5.95 1.69 12.10
N ILE A 435 6.29 0.62 11.38
CA ILE A 435 6.68 -0.69 11.96
C ILE A 435 7.75 -0.57 13.06
N PRO A 436 8.86 0.18 12.89
CA PRO A 436 9.86 0.28 13.95
C PRO A 436 9.30 0.90 15.24
N PHE A 437 8.41 1.88 15.12
CA PHE A 437 7.72 2.48 16.25
C PHE A 437 6.77 1.49 16.94
N LEU A 438 5.99 0.74 16.18
CA LEU A 438 5.11 -0.30 16.72
C LEU A 438 5.88 -1.37 17.49
N VAL A 439 7.05 -1.78 17.02
CA VAL A 439 7.92 -2.72 17.71
C VAL A 439 8.42 -2.12 19.03
N ASN A 440 8.77 -0.84 19.08
CA ASN A 440 9.15 -0.16 20.32
C ASN A 440 7.97 -0.12 21.32
N VAL A 441 6.76 0.23 20.87
CA VAL A 441 5.55 0.20 21.70
C VAL A 441 5.34 -1.18 22.33
N LEU A 442 5.37 -2.24 21.52
CA LEU A 442 5.13 -3.62 21.97
C LEU A 442 6.23 -4.14 22.93
N ASN A 443 7.46 -3.64 22.81
CA ASN A 443 8.56 -3.99 23.69
C ASN A 443 8.57 -3.19 25.01
N HIS A 444 7.80 -2.10 25.10
CA HIS A 444 7.83 -1.23 26.26
C HIS A 444 7.18 -1.91 27.47
N PRO A 445 7.81 -1.87 28.66
CA PRO A 445 7.28 -2.54 29.86
C PRO A 445 5.87 -2.08 30.24
N THR A 446 5.56 -0.79 30.10
CA THR A 446 4.23 -0.23 30.37
C THR A 446 3.15 -0.86 29.50
N PHE A 447 3.45 -1.10 28.20
CA PHE A 447 2.53 -1.80 27.32
C PHE A 447 2.37 -3.27 27.73
N GLN A 448 3.49 -3.95 28.00
CA GLN A 448 3.48 -5.37 28.38
C GLN A 448 2.77 -5.65 29.71
N SER A 449 2.72 -4.66 30.59
CA SER A 449 1.94 -4.74 31.85
C SER A 449 0.48 -4.30 31.71
N GLY A 450 0.05 -3.81 30.53
CA GLY A 450 -1.28 -3.26 30.29
C GLY A 450 -1.53 -1.88 30.95
N GLN A 451 -0.50 -1.20 31.43
CA GLN A 451 -0.63 0.07 32.14
C GLN A 451 -0.52 1.31 31.23
N CYS A 452 -0.89 1.17 29.96
CA CYS A 452 -0.97 2.31 29.04
C CYS A 452 -2.21 3.16 29.35
N TYR A 453 -2.02 4.46 29.23
CA TYR A 453 -3.05 5.49 29.26
C TYR A 453 -3.06 6.25 27.91
N THR A 454 -4.06 7.07 27.67
CA THR A 454 -4.16 7.82 26.40
C THR A 454 -3.00 8.79 26.14
N THR A 455 -2.24 9.15 27.20
CA THR A 455 -1.02 10.00 27.13
C THR A 455 0.27 9.20 26.93
N PHE A 456 0.22 7.86 26.92
CA PHE A 456 1.40 6.99 26.93
C PHE A 456 2.42 7.34 25.83
N ILE A 457 1.98 7.53 24.59
CA ILE A 457 2.90 7.84 23.47
C ILE A 457 3.55 9.22 23.65
N GLU A 458 2.80 10.21 24.16
CA GLU A 458 3.28 11.57 24.35
C GLU A 458 4.27 11.69 25.51
N GLU A 459 4.08 10.87 26.55
CA GLU A 459 4.90 10.85 27.75
C GLU A 459 6.13 9.93 27.65
N THR A 460 6.29 9.19 26.53
CA THR A 460 7.35 8.17 26.35
C THR A 460 8.22 8.46 25.12
N PRO A 461 9.17 9.43 25.22
CA PRO A 461 10.01 9.81 24.09
C PRO A 461 10.88 8.68 23.50
N GLU A 462 11.26 7.69 24.31
CA GLU A 462 12.06 6.54 23.89
C GLU A 462 11.39 5.66 22.85
N LEU A 463 10.07 5.75 22.69
CA LEU A 463 9.35 5.06 21.61
C LEU A 463 9.79 5.53 20.21
N PHE A 464 10.36 6.74 20.13
CA PHE A 464 10.83 7.35 18.90
C PHE A 464 12.31 7.11 18.62
N GLU A 465 13.02 6.38 19.48
CA GLU A 465 14.38 5.91 19.25
C GLU A 465 14.36 4.73 18.27
N LEU A 466 14.22 5.05 16.98
CA LEU A 466 14.05 4.04 15.96
C LEU A 466 15.38 3.38 15.59
N THR A 467 15.43 2.05 15.68
CA THR A 467 16.58 1.29 15.17
C THR A 467 16.65 1.41 13.65
N LYS A 468 17.82 1.83 13.14
CA LYS A 468 18.05 1.89 11.68
C LYS A 468 17.83 0.51 11.06
N SER A 469 17.00 0.46 10.02
CA SER A 469 16.73 -0.78 9.28
C SER A 469 18.04 -1.44 8.86
N GLN A 470 18.25 -2.68 9.28
CA GLN A 470 19.42 -3.48 8.89
C GLN A 470 19.29 -3.92 7.43
N ASN A 471 19.53 -2.99 6.50
CA ASN A 471 19.57 -3.30 5.09
C ASN A 471 20.97 -3.80 4.73
N ARG A 472 21.06 -5.04 4.22
CA ARG A 472 22.34 -5.63 3.80
C ARG A 472 23.07 -4.74 2.75
N ALA A 473 22.32 -4.10 1.87
CA ALA A 473 22.88 -3.17 0.90
C ALA A 473 23.49 -1.93 1.57
N ASN A 474 22.80 -1.35 2.58
CA ASN A 474 23.34 -0.22 3.34
C ASN A 474 24.60 -0.62 4.11
N LYS A 475 24.63 -1.81 4.74
CA LYS A 475 25.84 -2.32 5.40
C LYS A 475 27.02 -2.47 4.45
N ILE A 476 26.77 -2.93 3.22
CA ILE A 476 27.81 -3.04 2.19
C ILE A 476 28.29 -1.65 1.78
N ILE A 477 27.38 -0.70 1.57
CA ILE A 477 27.73 0.69 1.22
C ILE A 477 28.48 1.38 2.37
N GLU A 478 28.01 1.20 3.61
CA GLU A 478 28.70 1.71 4.81
C GLU A 478 30.10 1.10 4.95
N PHE A 479 30.25 -0.23 4.75
CA PHE A 479 31.52 -0.92 4.78
C PHE A 479 32.47 -0.41 3.67
N ILE A 480 31.96 -0.27 2.45
CA ILE A 480 32.74 0.26 1.32
C ILE A 480 33.13 1.72 1.59
N GLY A 481 32.19 2.53 2.07
CA GLY A 481 32.42 3.93 2.43
C GLY A 481 33.45 4.07 3.55
N ASP A 482 33.33 3.27 4.60
CA ASP A 482 34.31 3.23 5.69
C ASP A 482 35.70 2.82 5.20
N ARG A 483 35.80 1.79 4.37
CA ARG A 483 37.04 1.35 3.77
C ARG A 483 37.68 2.41 2.85
N ILE A 484 36.85 3.14 2.10
CA ILE A 484 37.36 4.20 1.20
C ILE A 484 37.81 5.44 1.98
N VAL A 485 37.03 5.83 3.00
CA VAL A 485 37.23 7.12 3.70
C VAL A 485 38.16 6.99 4.89
N ASN A 486 38.03 5.91 5.69
CA ASN A 486 38.69 5.78 7.00
C ASN A 486 39.88 4.82 7.00
N SER A 487 40.08 3.96 5.96
CA SER A 487 41.25 3.10 5.89
C SER A 487 42.47 3.89 5.38
N ASN A 488 43.09 4.63 6.29
CA ASN A 488 44.30 5.42 6.03
C ASN A 488 45.59 4.56 6.15
N ASN A 489 45.51 3.26 5.87
CA ASN A 489 46.65 2.33 6.11
C ASN A 489 47.65 2.23 4.96
N GLY A 490 47.80 3.28 4.12
CA GLY A 490 48.84 3.30 3.10
C GLY A 490 48.82 2.17 2.04
N GLU A 491 47.88 1.23 2.17
CA GLU A 491 47.62 0.25 1.15
C GLU A 491 46.97 0.95 -0.04
N LYS A 492 47.70 1.04 -1.11
CA LYS A 492 47.15 1.53 -2.39
C LYS A 492 45.89 0.73 -2.71
N PRO A 493 44.82 1.40 -3.12
CA PRO A 493 43.62 0.67 -3.56
C PRO A 493 44.05 -0.34 -4.63
N PHE A 494 43.37 -1.49 -4.63
CA PHE A 494 43.65 -2.69 -5.46
C PHE A 494 43.66 -2.44 -6.99
N TYR A 495 43.63 -1.20 -7.41
CA TYR A 495 43.70 -0.77 -8.80
C TYR A 495 45.09 -0.17 -9.08
N GLU A 496 45.98 -0.94 -9.66
CA GLU A 496 47.05 -0.34 -10.44
C GLU A 496 46.40 0.52 -11.52
N ASN A 497 46.66 1.84 -11.48
CA ASN A 497 46.25 2.71 -12.57
C ASN A 497 46.99 2.20 -13.83
N ARG A 498 46.27 1.40 -14.65
CA ARG A 498 46.80 0.97 -15.92
C ARG A 498 47.16 2.21 -16.73
N VAL A 499 48.38 2.35 -17.11
CA VAL A 499 48.84 3.40 -18.01
C VAL A 499 48.21 3.12 -19.37
N LEU A 500 47.18 3.87 -19.70
CA LEU A 500 46.57 3.80 -21.04
C LEU A 500 47.59 4.33 -22.06
N PRO A 501 47.72 3.70 -23.24
CA PRO A 501 48.55 4.21 -24.30
C PRO A 501 48.14 5.66 -24.65
N LYS A 502 49.11 6.55 -24.79
CA LYS A 502 48.82 7.93 -25.20
C LYS A 502 48.29 7.92 -26.62
N LEU A 503 47.09 8.40 -26.82
CA LEU A 503 46.49 8.55 -28.12
C LEU A 503 47.09 9.77 -28.84
N ASP A 504 47.76 9.54 -29.95
CA ASP A 504 48.24 10.60 -30.84
C ASP A 504 47.09 11.01 -31.78
N LYS A 505 46.41 12.08 -31.42
CA LYS A 505 45.28 12.60 -32.19
C LYS A 505 45.65 13.28 -33.52
N SER A 506 46.96 13.48 -33.77
CA SER A 506 47.42 14.09 -35.01
C SER A 506 47.49 13.10 -36.17
N LYS A 507 47.53 11.79 -35.87
CA LYS A 507 47.59 10.76 -36.91
C LYS A 507 46.21 10.53 -37.52
N PRO A 508 46.11 10.56 -38.87
CA PRO A 508 44.86 10.22 -39.52
C PRO A 508 44.49 8.76 -39.26
N VAL A 509 43.23 8.53 -38.94
CA VAL A 509 42.64 7.18 -38.76
C VAL A 509 41.88 6.83 -40.03
N TYR A 510 42.12 5.64 -40.57
CA TYR A 510 41.37 5.09 -41.71
C TYR A 510 40.93 3.67 -41.34
N GLY A 511 39.63 3.43 -41.38
CA GLY A 511 39.04 2.16 -40.92
C GLY A 511 38.02 1.58 -41.90
N ALA A 512 37.41 0.48 -41.52
CA ALA A 512 36.46 -0.25 -42.32
C ALA A 512 35.25 0.62 -42.79
N ARG A 513 34.89 1.63 -42.01
CA ARG A 513 33.77 2.54 -42.36
C ARG A 513 34.12 3.45 -43.55
N ASP A 514 35.36 3.90 -43.65
CA ASP A 514 35.79 4.74 -44.78
C ASP A 514 35.68 3.96 -46.08
N GLU A 515 36.03 2.69 -46.09
CA GLU A 515 35.87 1.82 -47.23
C GLU A 515 34.39 1.54 -47.57
N PHE A 516 33.59 1.27 -46.54
CA PHE A 516 32.18 1.09 -46.71
C PHE A 516 31.48 2.32 -47.32
N LEU A 517 31.80 3.51 -46.82
CA LEU A 517 31.27 4.76 -47.40
C LEU A 517 31.70 5.00 -48.86
N LYS A 518 32.89 4.54 -49.24
CA LYS A 518 33.41 4.63 -50.62
C LYS A 518 32.74 3.63 -51.59
N LEU A 519 32.56 2.38 -51.10
CA LEU A 519 32.15 1.25 -51.97
C LEU A 519 30.65 0.97 -51.93
N GLY A 520 29.95 1.52 -50.95
CA GLY A 520 28.59 1.13 -50.58
C GLY A 520 28.53 -0.29 -50.01
N ALA A 521 27.33 -0.71 -49.51
CA ALA A 521 27.17 -2.01 -48.83
C ALA A 521 27.53 -3.18 -49.74
N GLN A 522 27.04 -3.21 -50.99
CA GLN A 522 27.29 -4.30 -51.92
C GLN A 522 28.76 -4.41 -52.30
N GLY A 523 29.41 -3.27 -52.68
CA GLY A 523 30.79 -3.23 -53.09
C GLY A 523 31.73 -3.64 -51.94
N PHE A 524 31.41 -3.18 -50.73
CA PHE A 524 32.16 -3.53 -49.51
C PHE A 524 32.06 -5.04 -49.17
N MET A 525 30.86 -5.61 -49.26
CA MET A 525 30.66 -7.04 -49.02
C MET A 525 31.31 -7.91 -50.08
N GLN A 526 31.28 -7.51 -51.36
CA GLN A 526 32.01 -8.22 -52.42
C GLN A 526 33.52 -8.20 -52.22
N LYS A 527 34.05 -7.10 -51.70
CA LYS A 527 35.49 -7.01 -51.33
C LYS A 527 35.81 -8.02 -50.21
N ILE A 528 35.04 -8.03 -49.12
CA ILE A 528 35.22 -8.96 -47.98
C ILE A 528 35.19 -10.42 -48.44
N LEU A 529 34.26 -10.79 -49.29
CA LEU A 529 34.14 -12.16 -49.82
C LEU A 529 35.29 -12.60 -50.71
N LYS A 530 36.07 -11.66 -51.27
CA LYS A 530 37.26 -11.96 -52.07
C LYS A 530 38.57 -11.97 -51.28
N GLU A 531 38.56 -11.42 -50.08
CA GLU A 531 39.74 -11.37 -49.24
C GLU A 531 39.87 -12.63 -48.40
N ASP A 532 41.06 -13.22 -48.39
CA ASP A 532 41.38 -14.39 -47.51
C ASP A 532 42.00 -13.88 -46.23
N LYS A 533 41.20 -13.24 -45.39
CA LYS A 533 41.57 -12.77 -44.05
C LYS A 533 40.48 -12.94 -43.04
N LEU A 534 40.86 -13.09 -41.78
CA LEU A 534 39.94 -13.12 -40.65
C LEU A 534 39.46 -11.69 -40.33
N TYR A 535 38.16 -11.48 -40.32
CA TYR A 535 37.53 -10.26 -39.85
C TYR A 535 37.03 -10.45 -38.41
N VAL A 536 37.28 -9.47 -37.56
CA VAL A 536 36.99 -9.51 -36.13
C VAL A 536 36.04 -8.37 -35.77
N THR A 537 34.97 -8.72 -35.06
CA THR A 537 34.07 -7.74 -34.42
C THR A 537 34.35 -7.66 -32.93
N ASP A 538 34.55 -6.46 -32.42
CA ASP A 538 34.62 -6.24 -30.98
C ASP A 538 33.21 -6.04 -30.38
N THR A 539 32.89 -6.75 -29.30
CA THR A 539 31.60 -6.68 -28.62
C THR A 539 31.69 -6.06 -27.23
N THR A 540 32.81 -5.48 -26.87
CA THR A 540 33.08 -4.92 -25.52
C THR A 540 32.03 -3.90 -25.09
N MET A 541 31.64 -3.02 -26.02
CA MET A 541 30.69 -1.93 -25.71
C MET A 541 29.25 -2.35 -25.65
N ARG A 542 28.90 -3.56 -26.09
CA ARG A 542 27.53 -4.09 -26.03
C ARG A 542 27.45 -5.39 -25.21
N ASP A 543 27.99 -6.49 -25.71
CA ASP A 543 27.76 -7.81 -25.11
C ASP A 543 28.58 -8.03 -23.83
N ALA A 544 29.86 -7.66 -23.82
CA ALA A 544 30.69 -7.82 -22.63
C ALA A 544 30.16 -7.02 -21.44
N GLN A 545 29.74 -5.77 -21.63
CA GLN A 545 29.10 -5.02 -20.56
C GLN A 545 27.72 -5.56 -20.18
N GLN A 546 26.97 -6.11 -21.14
CA GLN A 546 25.69 -6.74 -20.87
C GLN A 546 25.88 -7.96 -19.97
N SER A 547 26.81 -8.81 -20.30
CA SER A 547 27.04 -10.10 -19.61
C SER A 547 27.78 -9.93 -18.28
N LEU A 548 28.76 -9.04 -18.20
CA LEU A 548 29.63 -8.88 -17.03
C LEU A 548 29.18 -7.77 -16.07
N MET A 549 28.52 -6.74 -16.55
CA MET A 549 28.15 -5.55 -15.78
C MET A 549 26.64 -5.23 -15.80
N ALA A 550 25.82 -6.21 -16.16
CA ALA A 550 24.36 -6.07 -16.28
C ALA A 550 23.95 -4.83 -17.10
N THR A 551 24.72 -4.50 -18.14
CA THR A 551 24.51 -3.35 -19.03
C THR A 551 24.54 -1.98 -18.30
N ARG A 552 25.25 -1.88 -17.17
CA ARG A 552 25.25 -0.67 -16.31
C ARG A 552 26.35 0.35 -16.65
N MET A 553 27.09 0.19 -17.74
CA MET A 553 28.05 1.23 -18.15
C MET A 553 27.33 2.49 -18.65
N ARG A 554 27.69 3.62 -18.09
CA ARG A 554 27.15 4.92 -18.50
C ARG A 554 27.74 5.38 -19.84
N SER A 555 26.98 6.18 -20.58
CA SER A 555 27.42 6.77 -21.84
C SER A 555 28.75 7.52 -21.71
N LYS A 556 28.99 8.21 -20.59
CA LYS A 556 30.26 8.88 -20.29
C LYS A 556 31.46 7.93 -20.37
N ASN A 557 31.31 6.71 -19.83
CA ASN A 557 32.41 5.74 -19.77
C ASN A 557 32.69 5.13 -21.15
N LEU A 558 31.62 4.74 -21.88
CA LEU A 558 31.72 4.24 -23.25
C LEU A 558 32.37 5.30 -24.17
N CYS A 559 31.90 6.54 -24.08
CA CYS A 559 32.43 7.65 -24.84
C CYS A 559 33.91 7.97 -24.49
N GLY A 560 34.32 7.71 -23.25
CA GLY A 560 35.73 7.84 -22.82
C GLY A 560 36.65 6.88 -23.54
N ALA A 561 36.21 5.65 -23.83
CA ALA A 561 36.96 4.65 -24.57
C ALA A 561 36.85 4.80 -26.09
N ALA A 562 35.78 5.40 -26.61
CA ALA A 562 35.44 5.38 -28.03
C ALA A 562 36.51 5.95 -28.97
N TYR A 563 37.18 7.04 -28.59
CA TYR A 563 38.28 7.59 -29.39
C TYR A 563 39.47 6.63 -29.52
N ALA A 564 39.81 5.97 -28.41
CA ALA A 564 40.91 4.99 -28.43
C ALA A 564 40.49 3.76 -29.27
N THR A 565 39.25 3.31 -29.12
CA THR A 565 38.69 2.22 -29.94
C THR A 565 38.81 2.56 -31.44
N ASN A 566 38.35 3.74 -31.85
CA ASN A 566 38.45 4.18 -33.23
C ASN A 566 39.91 4.19 -33.78
N ALA A 567 40.86 4.62 -32.95
CA ALA A 567 42.24 4.75 -33.36
C ALA A 567 43.02 3.42 -33.36
N PHE A 568 42.75 2.52 -32.41
CA PHE A 568 43.52 1.28 -32.25
C PHE A 568 42.90 0.07 -32.93
N MET A 569 41.59 0.12 -33.23
CA MET A 569 40.88 -0.98 -33.86
C MET A 569 40.56 -0.73 -35.35
N GLN A 570 41.44 -0.05 -36.06
CA GLN A 570 41.29 0.26 -37.50
C GLN A 570 41.08 -0.99 -38.37
N ASN A 571 41.69 -2.11 -37.98
CA ASN A 571 41.61 -3.39 -38.70
C ASN A 571 40.41 -4.25 -38.29
N ALA A 572 39.64 -3.84 -37.28
CA ALA A 572 38.40 -4.54 -36.92
C ALA A 572 37.34 -4.35 -38.02
N PHE A 573 36.54 -5.40 -38.25
CA PHE A 573 35.40 -5.29 -39.12
C PHE A 573 34.38 -4.28 -38.55
N SER A 574 33.97 -4.47 -37.31
CA SER A 574 33.01 -3.59 -36.64
C SER A 574 33.22 -3.57 -35.11
N VAL A 575 32.57 -2.62 -34.47
CA VAL A 575 32.40 -2.57 -33.02
C VAL A 575 30.89 -2.64 -32.74
N GLU A 576 30.47 -3.72 -32.08
CA GLU A 576 29.09 -3.86 -31.64
C GLU A 576 28.91 -3.04 -30.37
N ALA A 577 28.26 -1.90 -30.49
CA ALA A 577 28.17 -0.90 -29.43
C ALA A 577 26.72 -0.58 -28.97
N TRP A 578 25.72 -1.11 -29.68
CA TRP A 578 24.31 -0.74 -29.47
C TRP A 578 23.36 -1.90 -29.72
N GLY A 579 22.07 -1.71 -29.35
CA GLY A 579 21.04 -2.74 -29.51
C GLY A 579 20.90 -3.64 -28.29
N GLY A 580 20.03 -4.64 -28.36
CA GLY A 580 19.74 -5.58 -27.25
C GLY A 580 19.36 -4.87 -25.96
N ALA A 581 19.85 -5.35 -24.83
CA ALA A 581 19.59 -4.77 -23.52
C ALA A 581 20.24 -3.39 -23.31
N THR A 582 21.21 -3.00 -24.12
CA THR A 582 21.86 -1.68 -23.99
C THR A 582 20.90 -0.53 -24.19
N TYR A 583 19.94 -0.66 -25.12
CA TYR A 583 18.89 0.31 -25.34
C TYR A 583 17.97 0.45 -24.13
N ASP A 584 17.37 -0.65 -23.72
CA ASP A 584 16.39 -0.70 -22.62
C ASP A 584 17.01 -0.26 -21.29
N THR A 585 18.22 -0.74 -21.00
CA THR A 585 18.92 -0.40 -19.74
C THR A 585 19.32 1.07 -19.66
N ALA A 586 19.77 1.67 -20.76
CA ALA A 586 20.08 3.10 -20.80
C ALA A 586 18.85 3.93 -20.42
N TYR A 587 17.72 3.59 -21.01
CA TYR A 587 16.46 4.28 -20.76
C TYR A 587 15.90 4.03 -19.35
N ARG A 588 15.72 2.76 -18.96
CA ARG A 588 15.01 2.38 -17.72
C ARG A 588 15.83 2.59 -16.46
N PHE A 589 17.09 2.21 -16.48
CA PHE A 589 17.93 2.17 -15.27
C PHE A 589 18.94 3.30 -15.17
N LEU A 590 19.59 3.66 -16.28
CA LEU A 590 20.61 4.70 -16.27
C LEU A 590 20.03 6.12 -16.42
N LYS A 591 18.75 6.22 -16.83
CA LYS A 591 18.08 7.50 -17.13
C LYS A 591 18.84 8.33 -18.19
N GLU A 592 19.39 7.64 -19.17
CA GLU A 592 20.11 8.22 -20.30
C GLU A 592 19.38 7.92 -21.61
N SER A 593 19.41 8.86 -22.56
CA SER A 593 18.88 8.63 -23.91
C SER A 593 19.74 7.63 -24.67
N PRO A 594 19.22 6.45 -25.09
CA PRO A 594 19.98 5.50 -25.89
C PRO A 594 20.33 6.09 -27.28
N TRP A 595 19.48 6.93 -27.84
CA TRP A 595 19.73 7.63 -29.11
C TRP A 595 20.91 8.61 -28.99
N LYS A 596 20.91 9.43 -27.93
CA LYS A 596 22.04 10.33 -27.67
C LYS A 596 23.35 9.60 -27.43
N ARG A 597 23.29 8.42 -26.79
CA ARG A 597 24.44 7.52 -26.63
C ARG A 597 25.00 7.10 -28.00
N LEU A 598 24.13 6.68 -28.91
CA LEU A 598 24.54 6.25 -30.25
C LEU A 598 25.18 7.38 -31.04
N GLU A 599 24.58 8.58 -31.05
CA GLU A 599 25.16 9.77 -31.67
C GLU A 599 26.54 10.10 -31.15
N LEU A 600 26.70 10.11 -29.81
CA LEU A 600 27.98 10.40 -29.19
C LEU A 600 29.05 9.35 -29.52
N LEU A 601 28.68 8.08 -29.62
CA LEU A 601 29.60 7.01 -30.05
C LEU A 601 29.97 7.18 -31.52
N ARG A 602 29.03 7.50 -32.39
CA ARG A 602 29.27 7.77 -33.81
C ARG A 602 30.19 8.96 -34.02
N GLU A 603 30.00 10.05 -33.27
CA GLU A 603 30.86 11.22 -33.31
C GLU A 603 32.35 10.86 -32.97
N ARG A 604 32.53 9.97 -31.99
CA ARG A 604 33.86 9.58 -31.47
C ARG A 604 34.50 8.42 -32.21
N MET A 605 33.76 7.67 -32.99
CA MET A 605 34.22 6.55 -33.82
C MET A 605 33.88 6.78 -35.30
N PRO A 606 34.34 7.87 -35.94
CA PRO A 606 33.92 8.22 -37.30
C PRO A 606 34.39 7.20 -38.36
N ASN A 607 35.47 6.47 -38.13
CA ASN A 607 36.08 5.56 -39.09
C ASN A 607 35.77 4.08 -38.85
N THR A 608 35.08 3.76 -37.75
CA THR A 608 34.73 2.39 -37.35
C THR A 608 33.28 2.09 -37.69
N LEU A 609 33.00 0.91 -38.25
CA LEU A 609 31.62 0.43 -38.41
C LEU A 609 31.01 0.18 -37.06
N ILE A 610 29.89 0.85 -36.73
CA ILE A 610 29.09 0.58 -35.54
C ILE A 610 28.04 -0.45 -35.88
N GLN A 611 28.08 -1.56 -35.12
CA GLN A 611 27.15 -2.66 -35.23
C GLN A 611 26.12 -2.64 -34.10
N MET A 612 24.90 -3.04 -34.43
CA MET A 612 23.87 -3.28 -33.44
C MET A 612 23.33 -4.72 -33.49
N LEU A 613 22.92 -5.23 -32.35
CA LEU A 613 22.17 -6.47 -32.25
C LEU A 613 20.66 -6.17 -32.33
N LEU A 614 19.99 -6.76 -33.33
CA LEU A 614 18.54 -6.62 -33.53
C LEU A 614 17.84 -7.98 -33.41
N ARG A 615 16.91 -8.08 -32.49
CA ARG A 615 16.17 -9.32 -32.21
C ARG A 615 14.96 -9.49 -33.15
N ALA A 616 15.19 -9.55 -34.43
CA ALA A 616 14.13 -9.64 -35.44
C ALA A 616 12.93 -8.73 -35.12
N SER A 617 11.68 -9.25 -35.12
CA SER A 617 10.49 -8.48 -34.80
C SER A 617 10.41 -8.01 -33.34
N ASN A 618 11.23 -8.50 -32.45
CA ASN A 618 11.32 -8.02 -31.06
C ASN A 618 12.20 -6.75 -30.95
N ALA A 619 12.87 -6.34 -32.02
CA ALA A 619 13.81 -5.22 -32.06
C ALA A 619 14.79 -5.27 -30.88
N VAL A 620 14.60 -4.45 -29.84
CA VAL A 620 15.39 -4.45 -28.60
C VAL A 620 14.62 -4.98 -27.39
N GLY A 621 13.35 -5.37 -27.57
CA GLY A 621 12.46 -5.86 -26.53
C GLY A 621 12.45 -7.38 -26.35
N TYR A 622 11.46 -7.87 -25.60
CA TYR A 622 11.27 -9.27 -25.26
C TYR A 622 9.97 -9.89 -25.85
N SER A 623 9.20 -9.08 -26.55
CA SER A 623 7.99 -9.47 -27.27
C SER A 623 7.99 -8.84 -28.66
N ASN A 624 7.21 -9.41 -29.59
CA ASN A 624 7.10 -8.88 -30.93
C ASN A 624 6.45 -7.48 -30.94
N TYR A 625 7.04 -6.57 -31.68
CA TYR A 625 6.43 -5.30 -32.03
C TYR A 625 5.73 -5.38 -33.37
N PRO A 626 4.73 -4.51 -33.62
CA PRO A 626 4.13 -4.37 -34.95
C PRO A 626 5.18 -3.99 -35.98
N ASP A 627 5.01 -4.46 -37.22
CA ASP A 627 5.96 -4.26 -38.34
C ASP A 627 6.32 -2.79 -38.57
N ASN A 628 5.33 -1.89 -38.48
CA ASN A 628 5.56 -0.45 -38.65
C ASN A 628 6.51 0.13 -37.60
N VAL A 629 6.44 -0.37 -36.35
CA VAL A 629 7.35 0.06 -35.25
C VAL A 629 8.77 -0.45 -35.53
N VAL A 630 8.92 -1.71 -35.93
CA VAL A 630 10.24 -2.29 -36.23
C VAL A 630 10.89 -1.60 -37.46
N LYS A 631 10.11 -1.32 -38.50
CA LYS A 631 10.60 -0.59 -39.67
C LYS A 631 11.10 0.79 -39.30
N GLU A 632 10.32 1.55 -38.57
CA GLU A 632 10.72 2.89 -38.15
C GLU A 632 11.93 2.86 -37.23
N PHE A 633 12.00 1.89 -36.28
CA PHE A 633 13.15 1.70 -35.39
C PHE A 633 14.44 1.42 -36.18
N ILE A 634 14.39 0.59 -37.24
CA ILE A 634 15.54 0.29 -38.10
C ILE A 634 15.98 1.55 -38.83
N ARG A 635 15.03 2.29 -39.46
CA ARG A 635 15.32 3.54 -40.18
C ARG A 635 16.00 4.57 -39.28
N ILE A 636 15.42 4.82 -38.10
CA ILE A 636 15.99 5.78 -37.16
C ILE A 636 17.36 5.32 -36.65
N SER A 637 17.56 4.02 -36.41
CA SER A 637 18.87 3.49 -36.00
C SER A 637 19.95 3.72 -37.04
N ALA A 638 19.63 3.53 -38.34
CA ALA A 638 20.52 3.81 -39.45
C ALA A 638 20.88 5.30 -39.55
N ASP A 639 19.88 6.19 -39.36
CA ASP A 639 20.04 7.65 -39.41
C ASP A 639 20.93 8.16 -38.27
N HIS A 640 20.84 7.53 -37.08
CA HIS A 640 21.65 7.89 -35.88
C HIS A 640 23.05 7.26 -35.86
N GLY A 641 23.41 6.45 -36.88
CA GLY A 641 24.80 6.06 -37.06
C GLY A 641 25.11 4.56 -36.98
N ILE A 642 24.13 3.69 -37.02
CA ILE A 642 24.36 2.25 -37.21
C ILE A 642 24.76 1.99 -38.65
N ASP A 643 25.83 1.20 -38.83
CA ASP A 643 26.35 0.79 -40.14
C ASP A 643 26.06 -0.70 -40.39
N VAL A 644 25.98 -1.53 -39.33
CA VAL A 644 25.77 -2.97 -39.47
C VAL A 644 24.62 -3.41 -38.57
N PHE A 645 23.60 -4.02 -39.18
CA PHE A 645 22.48 -4.63 -38.50
C PHE A 645 22.71 -6.12 -38.38
N ARG A 646 23.01 -6.60 -37.19
CA ARG A 646 23.12 -8.04 -36.88
C ARG A 646 21.76 -8.55 -36.39
N ILE A 647 21.06 -9.23 -37.27
CA ILE A 647 19.68 -9.64 -37.07
C ILE A 647 19.63 -11.14 -36.75
N PHE A 648 19.00 -11.48 -35.64
CA PHE A 648 18.79 -12.85 -35.22
C PHE A 648 17.38 -13.09 -34.67
N ASP A 649 16.96 -14.31 -34.69
CA ASP A 649 15.79 -14.80 -33.97
C ASP A 649 16.24 -15.92 -33.00
N SER A 650 15.80 -15.85 -31.74
CA SER A 650 16.24 -16.82 -30.71
C SER A 650 15.77 -18.25 -30.95
N LEU A 651 14.77 -18.44 -31.83
CA LEU A 651 14.25 -19.73 -32.25
C LEU A 651 14.72 -20.11 -33.66
N ASN A 652 15.59 -19.30 -34.27
CA ASN A 652 16.02 -19.42 -35.67
C ASN A 652 14.83 -19.42 -36.66
N TRP A 653 13.74 -18.67 -36.33
CA TRP A 653 12.59 -18.60 -37.20
C TRP A 653 12.83 -17.55 -38.31
N VAL A 654 13.23 -18.03 -39.48
CA VAL A 654 13.63 -17.21 -40.63
C VAL A 654 12.52 -16.25 -41.09
N GLU A 655 11.26 -16.71 -41.03
CA GLU A 655 10.11 -15.87 -41.42
C GLU A 655 10.02 -14.60 -40.58
N ASN A 656 10.35 -14.71 -39.25
CA ASN A 656 10.38 -13.57 -38.35
C ASN A 656 11.53 -12.60 -38.64
N MET A 657 12.58 -13.06 -39.29
CA MET A 657 13.74 -12.25 -39.67
C MET A 657 13.58 -11.52 -41.03
N LYS A 658 12.72 -12.01 -41.93
CA LYS A 658 12.59 -11.48 -43.28
C LYS A 658 12.30 -10.00 -43.33
N MET A 659 11.23 -9.57 -42.69
CA MET A 659 10.83 -8.16 -42.69
C MET A 659 11.90 -7.22 -42.13
N PRO A 660 12.52 -7.48 -40.95
CA PRO A 660 13.64 -6.67 -40.46
C PRO A 660 14.86 -6.65 -41.41
N ILE A 661 15.20 -7.77 -42.05
CA ILE A 661 16.29 -7.85 -43.03
C ILE A 661 15.98 -6.97 -44.22
N GLU A 662 14.79 -7.11 -44.82
CA GLU A 662 14.35 -6.32 -45.97
C GLU A 662 14.36 -4.83 -45.69
N GLU A 663 13.90 -4.43 -44.49
CA GLU A 663 13.88 -3.02 -44.10
C GLU A 663 15.30 -2.47 -43.84
N ALA A 664 16.16 -3.25 -43.21
CA ALA A 664 17.56 -2.85 -42.99
C ALA A 664 18.32 -2.70 -44.33
N LEU A 665 18.08 -3.57 -45.31
CA LEU A 665 18.66 -3.46 -46.65
C LEU A 665 18.26 -2.18 -47.35
N LYS A 666 17.02 -1.70 -47.19
CA LYS A 666 16.55 -0.43 -47.75
C LYS A 666 17.29 0.79 -47.24
N THR A 667 17.89 0.71 -46.04
CA THR A 667 18.70 1.79 -45.48
C THR A 667 20.09 1.92 -46.12
N GLY A 668 20.45 0.99 -46.99
CA GLY A 668 21.80 0.96 -47.64
C GLY A 668 22.92 0.54 -46.67
N LYS A 669 22.58 -0.02 -45.52
CA LYS A 669 23.51 -0.48 -44.49
C LYS A 669 23.85 -1.96 -44.68
N ILE A 670 24.84 -2.42 -43.96
CA ILE A 670 25.27 -3.85 -43.96
C ILE A 670 24.29 -4.63 -43.09
N VAL A 671 23.89 -5.80 -43.57
CA VAL A 671 22.97 -6.69 -42.86
C VAL A 671 23.61 -8.06 -42.66
N GLU A 672 23.69 -8.51 -41.41
CA GLU A 672 24.10 -9.85 -40.99
C GLU A 672 22.88 -10.64 -40.52
N GLY A 673 22.47 -11.64 -41.29
CA GLY A 673 21.51 -12.65 -40.84
C GLY A 673 22.25 -13.69 -39.98
N THR A 674 21.84 -13.85 -38.73
CA THR A 674 22.55 -14.69 -37.75
C THR A 674 21.70 -15.88 -37.34
N ILE A 675 22.29 -17.06 -37.29
CA ILE A 675 21.67 -18.29 -36.76
C ILE A 675 22.25 -18.58 -35.40
N CYS A 676 21.38 -18.74 -34.39
CA CYS A 676 21.76 -19.12 -33.03
C CYS A 676 22.04 -20.64 -32.99
N TYR A 677 23.22 -21.02 -32.56
CA TYR A 677 23.64 -22.38 -32.46
C TYR A 677 24.27 -22.72 -31.10
N THR A 678 23.92 -23.86 -30.54
CA THR A 678 24.51 -24.36 -29.30
C THR A 678 25.12 -25.72 -29.57
N GLY A 679 26.43 -25.80 -29.60
CA GLY A 679 27.19 -27.02 -29.87
C GLY A 679 28.62 -26.69 -30.24
N ASP A 680 29.45 -27.71 -30.38
CA ASP A 680 30.86 -27.55 -30.82
C ASP A 680 30.94 -27.62 -32.35
N VAL A 681 30.99 -26.45 -32.97
CA VAL A 681 31.11 -26.37 -34.45
C VAL A 681 32.46 -26.87 -34.99
N SER A 682 33.46 -27.08 -34.13
CA SER A 682 34.76 -27.66 -34.50
C SER A 682 34.71 -29.18 -34.52
N ASN A 683 33.70 -29.81 -33.94
CA ASN A 683 33.57 -31.25 -33.92
C ASN A 683 32.99 -31.79 -35.25
N PRO A 684 33.74 -32.54 -36.05
CA PRO A 684 33.28 -33.03 -37.35
C PRO A 684 32.08 -34.02 -37.26
N ASN A 685 31.80 -34.55 -36.08
CA ASN A 685 30.65 -35.41 -35.84
C ASN A 685 29.38 -34.66 -35.39
N GLU A 686 29.48 -33.36 -35.15
CA GLU A 686 28.31 -32.52 -34.88
C GLU A 686 27.47 -32.35 -36.15
N THR A 687 26.15 -32.40 -35.97
CA THR A 687 25.22 -32.24 -37.09
C THR A 687 25.31 -30.83 -37.65
N CYS A 688 25.36 -30.64 -38.93
CA CYS A 688 25.45 -29.35 -39.61
C CYS A 688 24.33 -28.42 -39.19
N LEU A 689 24.65 -27.14 -38.96
CA LEU A 689 23.72 -26.05 -38.61
C LEU A 689 22.49 -25.96 -39.53
N LEU A 690 22.66 -26.32 -40.81
CA LEU A 690 21.59 -26.30 -41.81
C LEU A 690 20.45 -27.31 -41.50
N TYR A 691 20.75 -28.40 -40.79
CA TYR A 691 19.76 -29.40 -40.40
C TYR A 691 19.05 -29.04 -39.09
N THR A 692 19.63 -28.19 -38.28
CA THR A 692 19.09 -27.85 -36.97
C THR A 692 18.26 -26.56 -37.00
N SER A 693 18.46 -25.70 -37.98
CA SER A 693 17.99 -24.37 -37.99
C SER A 693 16.47 -24.25 -37.96
N PRO A 694 15.57 -24.68 -38.71
CA PRO A 694 14.15 -24.41 -38.55
C PRO A 694 13.33 -25.51 -37.85
N SER A 695 13.96 -26.56 -37.33
CA SER A 695 13.24 -27.68 -36.77
C SER A 695 12.58 -27.38 -35.40
N PRO A 696 11.31 -27.75 -35.15
CA PRO A 696 10.69 -27.66 -33.85
C PRO A 696 11.41 -28.40 -32.71
N ARG A 697 12.19 -29.45 -33.04
CA ARG A 697 13.00 -30.21 -32.09
C ARG A 697 14.20 -29.41 -31.60
N ASP A 698 14.78 -28.61 -32.45
CA ASP A 698 15.95 -27.76 -32.11
C ASP A 698 15.53 -26.58 -31.28
N ARG A 699 14.29 -26.09 -31.41
CA ARG A 699 13.69 -25.13 -30.52
C ARG A 699 13.65 -25.58 -29.05
N GLN A 700 13.52 -26.87 -28.78
CA GLN A 700 13.59 -27.42 -27.42
C GLN A 700 15.01 -27.53 -26.89
N LYS A 701 15.98 -27.77 -27.74
CA LYS A 701 17.42 -27.89 -27.38
C LYS A 701 18.07 -26.51 -27.21
N SER A 702 17.62 -25.49 -27.95
CA SER A 702 18.14 -24.11 -27.90
C SER A 702 17.52 -23.25 -26.82
N ARG A 703 16.70 -23.80 -25.91
CA ARG A 703 16.19 -23.07 -24.74
C ARG A 703 17.34 -22.72 -23.81
N MET A 704 17.89 -21.55 -23.98
CA MET A 704 18.66 -20.90 -22.93
C MET A 704 17.77 -20.72 -21.70
N PRO A 705 18.26 -20.93 -20.49
CA PRO A 705 17.50 -20.63 -19.30
C PRO A 705 17.04 -19.17 -19.32
N SER A 706 15.80 -18.90 -18.97
CA SER A 706 15.18 -17.57 -18.92
C SER A 706 15.79 -16.60 -17.89
N SER A 707 17.00 -16.89 -17.43
CA SER A 707 17.74 -16.12 -16.41
C SER A 707 19.05 -15.51 -16.94
N ALA A 708 19.24 -15.41 -18.24
CA ALA A 708 20.34 -14.66 -18.79
C ALA A 708 19.91 -13.25 -19.22
#